data_1fd55408b4850060e92363ffe65eb283
#
_entry.id   1fd55408b4850060e92363ffe65eb283
#
_cell.length_a   1.000
_cell.length_b   1.000
_cell.length_c   1.000
_cell.angle_alpha   90.00
_cell.angle_beta   90.00
_cell.angle_gamma   90.00
#
_symmetry.space_group_name_H-M   'P 1'
#
loop_
_entity.id
_entity.type
_entity.pdbx_description
1 polymer ?
#
loop_
_entity_poly.entity_id
_entity_poly.type
_entity_poly.pdbx_seq_one_letter_code
_entity_poly.pdbx_strand_id
1 'polypeptide(L)'
;MDEIKRILQLREELHQHNYRYYVENSPVISDQEFDFLMHELQDLEAKHPEMADANSPTQRVGSDLNNEFETVVHTRPMLSLGNTYNRQEVADFWQRVNEGLMGAPFQVCCELKFDGLSISLHYEDGRLVRAVTRGDGTQGDDVTANVRTIRSIPLQLPLGGDYPRQFEIRGEVLMPWSSFDRLNAEREEAGEPLFANPRNAASGTLKSKNSSTVARRGLDAYLYYLLGDGIPGDGHYQNLEAAAKWGFQISKNMRLVDTLEGVFEYIDYWDKERRNLPVATDGVVLKVNSLAQQKSLGMTAKSPRWAIAYKFQAEQAETTLRQVVFQVGRTGAITPVANMDPVQLAGTQVRRATLHNADVMASLDLHVGDRVFVEKGGEIIPKIVGKAEPADTSTNTKFKIQNTKINFVEWCPVCGSKLVRYEGEAACYCPNETGCPPLILGRIEHFISRKAMNINSLGPETVDDYYRRGLIHDAADLYELTEEQIADPLSSDRKGVRKILASIEQSKQVPFERVLFAIGIRFVGEIAAKTLARYYGSMEKVAEASMESLTQINGIGDVIAGSVIQYFANPVNRTFVERLRRYGLQMEIGEQQKQARSSKLEGQTVVISGVFQRHSRDEYKALIEQHGGKNVGSISAKTSFVLAGENMGPAKLEKAQKLGIRIMNEDEFLSLLEI
;
A
#
# COMPACT_ATOMS: atom_id res chain seq x y z
N MET A 1 6.19 -49.41 -7.76
CA MET A 1 7.13 -48.80 -6.79
C MET A 1 8.28 -48.06 -7.47
N ASP A 2 8.75 -48.48 -8.62
CA ASP A 2 9.84 -47.79 -9.34
C ASP A 2 9.41 -46.46 -9.98
N GLU A 3 8.22 -46.40 -10.60
CA GLU A 3 7.73 -45.21 -11.28
C GLU A 3 7.42 -44.07 -10.28
N ILE A 4 6.88 -44.38 -9.12
CA ILE A 4 6.65 -43.38 -8.03
C ILE A 4 7.96 -42.77 -7.53
N LYS A 5 8.98 -43.61 -7.33
CA LYS A 5 10.31 -43.11 -6.97
C LYS A 5 10.90 -42.23 -8.07
N ARG A 6 10.70 -42.61 -9.33
CA ARG A 6 11.18 -41.83 -10.48
C ARG A 6 10.47 -40.47 -10.57
N ILE A 7 9.17 -40.40 -10.32
CA ILE A 7 8.44 -39.14 -10.24
C ILE A 7 9.06 -38.20 -9.19
N LEU A 8 9.30 -38.70 -7.97
CA LEU A 8 9.89 -37.90 -6.90
C LEU A 8 11.30 -37.43 -7.25
N GLN A 9 12.11 -38.31 -7.84
CA GLN A 9 13.46 -37.99 -8.28
C GLN A 9 13.46 -36.92 -9.39
N LEU A 10 12.59 -37.04 -10.39
CA LEU A 10 12.48 -36.08 -11.48
C LEU A 10 12.01 -34.71 -11.01
N ARG A 11 11.09 -34.67 -10.07
CA ARG A 11 10.65 -33.39 -9.46
C ARG A 11 11.80 -32.68 -8.81
N GLU A 12 12.58 -33.37 -7.97
CA GLU A 12 13.73 -32.77 -7.28
C GLU A 12 14.80 -32.32 -8.29
N GLU A 13 15.13 -33.15 -9.25
CA GLU A 13 16.13 -32.87 -10.29
C GLU A 13 15.72 -31.65 -11.15
N LEU A 14 14.48 -31.56 -11.58
CA LEU A 14 13.96 -30.46 -12.38
C LEU A 14 13.84 -29.14 -11.55
N HIS A 15 13.53 -29.22 -10.26
CA HIS A 15 13.59 -28.06 -9.37
C HIS A 15 15.02 -27.51 -9.25
N GLN A 16 16.02 -28.38 -9.10
CA GLN A 16 17.43 -27.98 -9.05
C GLN A 16 17.90 -27.38 -10.38
N HIS A 17 17.51 -27.95 -11.53
CA HIS A 17 17.85 -27.39 -12.84
C HIS A 17 17.19 -26.04 -13.09
N ASN A 18 15.93 -25.86 -12.70
CA ASN A 18 15.25 -24.56 -12.74
C ASN A 18 16.00 -23.52 -11.89
N TYR A 19 16.40 -23.87 -10.67
CA TYR A 19 17.15 -22.99 -9.80
C TYR A 19 18.49 -22.55 -10.42
N ARG A 20 19.28 -23.51 -10.93
CA ARG A 20 20.56 -23.22 -11.58
C ARG A 20 20.41 -22.35 -12.81
N TYR A 21 19.39 -22.60 -13.61
CA TYR A 21 19.14 -21.85 -14.85
C TYR A 21 18.66 -20.42 -14.56
N TYR A 22 17.60 -20.25 -13.74
CA TYR A 22 16.91 -18.97 -13.56
C TYR A 22 17.45 -18.10 -12.43
N VAL A 23 18.06 -18.69 -11.42
CA VAL A 23 18.55 -17.95 -10.24
C VAL A 23 20.08 -17.82 -10.23
N GLU A 24 20.81 -18.92 -10.52
CA GLU A 24 22.28 -18.90 -10.52
C GLU A 24 22.88 -18.47 -11.87
N ASN A 25 22.11 -18.48 -12.97
CA ASN A 25 22.60 -18.31 -14.35
C ASN A 25 23.74 -19.28 -14.70
N SER A 26 23.69 -20.50 -14.20
CA SER A 26 24.73 -21.52 -14.40
C SER A 26 24.12 -22.89 -14.73
N PRO A 27 23.47 -23.04 -15.90
CA PRO A 27 22.86 -24.28 -16.32
C PRO A 27 23.95 -25.37 -16.48
N VAL A 28 23.63 -26.60 -16.05
CA VAL A 28 24.53 -27.78 -16.14
C VAL A 28 24.03 -28.81 -17.12
N ILE A 29 22.83 -28.64 -17.68
CA ILE A 29 22.26 -29.45 -18.77
C ILE A 29 21.78 -28.51 -19.88
N SER A 30 21.62 -29.06 -21.09
CA SER A 30 21.07 -28.37 -22.24
C SER A 30 19.52 -28.21 -22.10
N ASP A 31 18.95 -27.24 -22.83
CA ASP A 31 17.49 -27.07 -22.90
C ASP A 31 16.81 -28.38 -23.41
N GLN A 32 17.43 -29.08 -24.34
CA GLN A 32 16.90 -30.33 -24.87
C GLN A 32 16.87 -31.46 -23.82
N GLU A 33 17.88 -31.56 -22.98
CA GLU A 33 17.92 -32.53 -21.87
C GLU A 33 16.87 -32.15 -20.81
N PHE A 34 16.72 -30.88 -20.50
CA PHE A 34 15.67 -30.38 -19.58
C PHE A 34 14.27 -30.72 -20.09
N ASP A 35 13.99 -30.49 -21.37
CA ASP A 35 12.70 -30.79 -21.99
C ASP A 35 12.41 -32.29 -21.97
N PHE A 36 13.41 -33.11 -22.19
CA PHE A 36 13.27 -34.58 -22.12
C PHE A 36 12.87 -35.04 -20.71
N LEU A 37 13.54 -34.56 -19.67
CA LEU A 37 13.19 -34.86 -18.27
C LEU A 37 11.81 -34.36 -17.91
N MET A 38 11.41 -33.19 -18.42
CA MET A 38 10.08 -32.64 -18.22
C MET A 38 8.98 -33.46 -18.85
N HIS A 39 9.18 -33.94 -20.08
CA HIS A 39 8.24 -34.86 -20.75
C HIS A 39 8.15 -36.22 -20.04
N GLU A 40 9.27 -36.80 -19.59
CA GLU A 40 9.27 -38.00 -18.79
C GLU A 40 8.42 -37.85 -17.54
N LEU A 41 8.57 -36.73 -16.82
CA LEU A 41 7.78 -36.44 -15.64
C LEU A 41 6.27 -36.25 -15.95
N GLN A 42 5.93 -35.56 -17.04
CA GLN A 42 4.54 -35.40 -17.48
C GLN A 42 3.87 -36.73 -17.77
N ASP A 43 4.55 -37.62 -18.51
CA ASP A 43 4.04 -38.96 -18.86
C ASP A 43 3.84 -39.84 -17.62
N LEU A 44 4.75 -39.76 -16.65
CA LEU A 44 4.64 -40.52 -15.41
C LEU A 44 3.53 -39.98 -14.50
N GLU A 45 3.39 -38.65 -14.35
CA GLU A 45 2.32 -38.04 -13.59
C GLU A 45 0.93 -38.32 -14.21
N ALA A 46 0.83 -38.39 -15.54
CA ALA A 46 -0.41 -38.76 -16.21
C ALA A 46 -0.83 -40.21 -15.92
N LYS A 47 0.13 -41.12 -15.71
CA LYS A 47 -0.13 -42.53 -15.34
C LYS A 47 -0.47 -42.69 -13.85
N HIS A 48 -0.02 -41.76 -13.00
CA HIS A 48 -0.16 -41.79 -11.57
C HIS A 48 -0.91 -40.56 -11.03
N PRO A 49 -2.23 -40.40 -11.31
CA PRO A 49 -3.04 -39.24 -10.84
C PRO A 49 -3.06 -39.06 -9.30
N GLU A 50 -2.85 -40.17 -8.57
CA GLU A 50 -2.73 -40.16 -7.11
C GLU A 50 -1.48 -39.42 -6.60
N MET A 51 -0.48 -39.23 -7.48
CA MET A 51 0.71 -38.45 -7.20
C MET A 51 0.60 -36.96 -7.60
N ALA A 52 -0.61 -36.51 -7.93
CA ALA A 52 -0.84 -35.11 -8.31
C ALA A 52 -0.30 -34.14 -7.27
N ASP A 53 0.53 -33.20 -7.68
CA ASP A 53 1.18 -32.22 -6.82
C ASP A 53 1.13 -30.85 -7.48
N ALA A 54 0.44 -29.91 -6.83
CA ALA A 54 0.33 -28.53 -7.31
C ALA A 54 1.68 -27.80 -7.44
N ASN A 55 2.72 -28.29 -6.78
CA ASN A 55 4.07 -27.73 -6.84
C ASN A 55 5.02 -28.53 -7.74
N SER A 56 4.52 -29.50 -8.51
CA SER A 56 5.33 -30.19 -9.53
C SER A 56 5.85 -29.16 -10.55
N PRO A 57 7.09 -29.35 -11.07
CA PRO A 57 7.59 -28.55 -12.19
C PRO A 57 6.65 -28.53 -13.40
N THR A 58 5.88 -29.59 -13.61
CA THR A 58 4.88 -29.71 -14.70
C THR A 58 3.70 -28.72 -14.53
N GLN A 59 3.39 -28.27 -13.31
CA GLN A 59 2.33 -27.30 -13.01
C GLN A 59 2.71 -25.85 -13.30
N ARG A 60 3.96 -25.57 -13.71
CA ARG A 60 4.37 -24.25 -14.21
C ARG A 60 3.78 -23.90 -15.58
N VAL A 61 3.17 -24.87 -16.25
CA VAL A 61 2.38 -24.63 -17.46
C VAL A 61 1.02 -24.12 -16.99
N GLY A 62 0.75 -22.82 -17.23
CA GLY A 62 -0.51 -22.19 -16.85
C GLY A 62 -1.74 -22.86 -17.47
N SER A 63 -2.87 -22.79 -16.78
CA SER A 63 -4.17 -23.24 -17.28
C SER A 63 -5.03 -22.07 -17.74
N ASP A 64 -5.97 -22.31 -18.68
CA ASP A 64 -6.90 -21.31 -19.19
C ASP A 64 -8.12 -21.11 -18.27
N LEU A 65 -8.19 -21.85 -17.15
CA LEU A 65 -9.33 -21.93 -16.25
C LEU A 65 -9.02 -21.20 -14.92
N ASN A 66 -8.90 -19.88 -14.93
CA ASN A 66 -8.89 -19.10 -13.69
C ASN A 66 -10.22 -18.37 -13.53
N ASN A 67 -10.90 -18.67 -12.42
CA ASN A 67 -12.03 -17.90 -11.92
C ASN A 67 -11.57 -16.53 -11.38
N GLU A 68 -12.50 -15.72 -10.87
CA GLU A 68 -12.17 -14.47 -10.17
C GLU A 68 -11.21 -14.74 -9.00
N PHE A 69 -10.26 -13.81 -8.77
CA PHE A 69 -9.32 -13.93 -7.67
C PHE A 69 -10.05 -13.83 -6.32
N GLU A 70 -9.76 -14.77 -5.42
CA GLU A 70 -10.22 -14.71 -4.04
C GLU A 70 -9.49 -13.59 -3.29
N THR A 71 -10.22 -12.84 -2.45
CA THR A 71 -9.60 -11.85 -1.57
C THR A 71 -9.16 -12.52 -0.29
N VAL A 72 -7.88 -12.36 0.05
CA VAL A 72 -7.23 -12.95 1.24
C VAL A 72 -6.76 -11.85 2.18
N VAL A 73 -7.06 -12.00 3.47
CA VAL A 73 -6.55 -11.11 4.53
C VAL A 73 -5.10 -11.50 4.86
N HIS A 74 -4.20 -10.50 4.90
CA HIS A 74 -2.80 -10.72 5.29
C HIS A 74 -2.68 -11.06 6.77
N THR A 75 -1.87 -12.06 7.09
CA THR A 75 -1.54 -12.44 8.48
C THR A 75 -0.80 -11.29 9.19
N ARG A 76 0.03 -10.58 8.45
CA ARG A 76 0.75 -9.36 8.88
C ARG A 76 0.54 -8.27 7.85
N PRO A 77 0.20 -7.02 8.22
CA PRO A 77 -0.05 -5.93 7.27
C PRO A 77 1.12 -5.71 6.29
N MET A 78 0.81 -5.41 5.03
CA MET A 78 1.80 -5.02 4.01
C MET A 78 1.81 -3.50 3.87
N LEU A 79 2.50 -2.81 4.79
CA LEU A 79 2.54 -1.36 4.82
C LEU A 79 3.38 -0.79 3.66
N SER A 80 3.03 0.41 3.24
CA SER A 80 3.86 1.19 2.32
C SER A 80 5.03 1.81 3.06
N LEU A 81 6.13 2.09 2.35
CA LEU A 81 7.26 2.83 2.90
C LEU A 81 7.01 4.35 2.81
N GLY A 82 7.53 5.11 3.76
CA GLY A 82 7.65 6.56 3.62
C GLY A 82 8.63 6.90 2.49
N ASN A 83 8.28 7.86 1.63
CA ASN A 83 9.18 8.32 0.57
C ASN A 83 10.01 9.52 1.04
N THR A 84 11.26 9.57 0.58
CA THR A 84 12.17 10.71 0.71
C THR A 84 12.76 11.04 -0.66
N TYR A 85 13.14 12.29 -0.88
CA TYR A 85 13.55 12.79 -2.19
C TYR A 85 14.88 13.56 -2.15
N ASN A 86 15.42 13.81 -0.98
CA ASN A 86 16.67 14.55 -0.80
C ASN A 86 17.48 14.00 0.39
N ARG A 87 18.75 14.37 0.45
CA ARG A 87 19.69 13.90 1.48
C ARG A 87 19.31 14.33 2.90
N GLN A 88 18.69 15.51 3.05
CA GLN A 88 18.29 16.00 4.37
C GLN A 88 17.20 15.10 4.97
N GLU A 89 16.20 14.70 4.20
CA GLU A 89 15.16 13.79 4.66
C GLU A 89 15.69 12.41 5.06
N VAL A 90 16.75 11.93 4.38
CA VAL A 90 17.48 10.69 4.76
C VAL A 90 18.22 10.89 6.07
N ALA A 91 18.91 12.04 6.25
CA ALA A 91 19.58 12.39 7.50
C ALA A 91 18.58 12.50 8.66
N ASP A 92 17.42 13.11 8.43
CA ASP A 92 16.34 13.20 9.42
C ASP A 92 15.81 11.80 9.81
N PHE A 93 15.72 10.87 8.84
CA PHE A 93 15.38 9.48 9.14
C PHE A 93 16.45 8.82 10.01
N TRP A 94 17.73 8.96 9.67
CA TRP A 94 18.83 8.42 10.45
C TRP A 94 18.82 8.94 11.89
N GLN A 95 18.59 10.24 12.06
CA GLN A 95 18.49 10.87 13.37
C GLN A 95 17.30 10.32 14.17
N ARG A 96 16.10 10.20 13.55
CA ARG A 96 14.91 9.62 14.20
C ARG A 96 15.13 8.18 14.65
N VAL A 97 15.85 7.36 13.85
CA VAL A 97 16.23 6.00 14.23
C VAL A 97 17.16 6.03 15.45
N ASN A 98 18.21 6.85 15.41
CA ASN A 98 19.16 7.01 16.50
C ASN A 98 18.47 7.44 17.80
N GLU A 99 17.60 8.44 17.74
CA GLU A 99 16.80 8.90 18.89
C GLU A 99 15.83 7.81 19.38
N GLY A 100 15.16 7.11 18.44
CA GLY A 100 14.25 5.99 18.75
C GLY A 100 14.94 4.83 19.45
N LEU A 101 16.20 4.59 19.13
CA LEU A 101 17.08 3.59 19.74
C LEU A 101 17.90 4.14 20.92
N MET A 102 17.67 5.40 21.31
CA MET A 102 18.36 6.07 22.43
C MET A 102 19.89 6.07 22.30
N GLY A 103 20.39 6.21 21.07
CA GLY A 103 21.84 6.23 20.78
C GLY A 103 22.49 4.84 20.73
N ALA A 104 21.73 3.74 20.81
CA ALA A 104 22.27 2.41 20.59
C ALA A 104 22.80 2.27 19.15
N PRO A 105 23.94 1.58 18.94
CA PRO A 105 24.48 1.38 17.59
C PRO A 105 23.50 0.57 16.74
N PHE A 106 23.40 0.92 15.47
CA PHE A 106 22.57 0.22 14.50
C PHE A 106 23.22 0.20 13.13
N GLN A 107 22.82 -0.76 12.32
CA GLN A 107 23.22 -0.88 10.92
C GLN A 107 22.00 -0.71 10.02
N VAL A 108 22.22 -0.21 8.82
CA VAL A 108 21.19 -0.07 7.78
C VAL A 108 21.53 -0.98 6.61
N CYS A 109 20.56 -1.81 6.23
CA CYS A 109 20.59 -2.54 4.98
C CYS A 109 20.05 -1.64 3.87
N CYS A 110 20.91 -1.33 2.89
CA CYS A 110 20.56 -0.59 1.68
C CYS A 110 20.22 -1.58 0.57
N GLU A 111 19.06 -1.39 -0.05
CA GLU A 111 18.53 -2.27 -1.10
C GLU A 111 18.06 -1.45 -2.29
N LEU A 112 18.00 -2.06 -3.48
CA LEU A 112 17.36 -1.44 -4.63
C LEU A 112 15.84 -1.43 -4.43
N LYS A 113 15.22 -0.30 -4.77
CA LYS A 113 13.76 -0.18 -4.83
C LYS A 113 13.27 -0.61 -6.20
N PHE A 114 12.86 -1.85 -6.28
CA PHE A 114 12.31 -2.42 -7.50
C PHE A 114 10.94 -1.80 -7.84
N ASP A 115 10.70 -1.57 -9.12
CA ASP A 115 9.45 -0.99 -9.62
C ASP A 115 8.56 -2.05 -10.29
N GLY A 116 7.73 -2.68 -9.48
CA GLY A 116 6.85 -3.78 -9.89
C GLY A 116 5.54 -3.85 -9.10
N LEU A 117 5.11 -5.06 -8.79
CA LEU A 117 3.93 -5.35 -7.97
C LEU A 117 4.33 -6.16 -6.74
N SER A 118 4.08 -5.60 -5.56
CA SER A 118 4.43 -6.27 -4.30
C SER A 118 3.62 -7.54 -4.09
N ILE A 119 4.31 -8.60 -3.64
CA ILE A 119 3.79 -9.93 -3.42
C ILE A 119 4.18 -10.46 -2.04
N SER A 120 3.30 -11.23 -1.42
CA SER A 120 3.56 -12.05 -0.24
C SER A 120 3.45 -13.52 -0.62
N LEU A 121 4.50 -14.29 -0.36
CA LEU A 121 4.58 -15.72 -0.62
C LEU A 121 4.59 -16.48 0.71
N HIS A 122 3.69 -17.43 0.86
CA HIS A 122 3.57 -18.26 2.05
C HIS A 122 4.09 -19.66 1.76
N TYR A 123 5.01 -20.12 2.59
CA TYR A 123 5.60 -21.44 2.51
C TYR A 123 5.29 -22.27 3.76
N GLU A 124 4.96 -23.55 3.53
CA GLU A 124 4.80 -24.57 4.58
C GLU A 124 5.61 -25.80 4.21
N ASP A 125 6.41 -26.31 5.14
CA ASP A 125 7.29 -27.47 4.93
C ASP A 125 8.13 -27.36 3.63
N GLY A 126 8.61 -26.13 3.33
CA GLY A 126 9.40 -25.82 2.13
C GLY A 126 8.60 -25.73 0.82
N ARG A 127 7.26 -25.75 0.86
CA ARG A 127 6.40 -25.74 -0.33
C ARG A 127 5.60 -24.44 -0.41
N LEU A 128 5.50 -23.87 -1.62
CA LEU A 128 4.64 -22.70 -1.87
C LEU A 128 3.17 -23.10 -1.74
N VAL A 129 2.51 -22.57 -0.70
CA VAL A 129 1.09 -22.83 -0.46
C VAL A 129 0.19 -21.68 -0.95
N ARG A 130 0.65 -20.43 -0.84
CA ARG A 130 -0.15 -19.27 -1.25
C ARG A 130 0.71 -18.08 -1.67
N ALA A 131 0.20 -17.30 -2.63
CA ALA A 131 0.78 -16.04 -3.07
C ALA A 131 -0.32 -14.95 -3.14
N VAL A 132 -0.13 -13.84 -2.44
CA VAL A 132 -1.14 -12.79 -2.28
C VAL A 132 -0.55 -11.44 -2.66
N THR A 133 -1.24 -10.67 -3.51
CA THR A 133 -0.85 -9.28 -3.82
C THR A 133 -1.00 -8.39 -2.60
N ARG A 134 -0.25 -7.27 -2.53
CA ARG A 134 -0.39 -6.32 -1.41
C ARG A 134 -1.82 -5.82 -1.20
N GLY A 135 -2.58 -5.61 -2.29
CA GLY A 135 -3.91 -5.01 -2.22
C GLY A 135 -3.90 -3.64 -1.53
N ASP A 136 -4.73 -3.48 -0.51
CA ASP A 136 -4.79 -2.27 0.32
C ASP A 136 -3.83 -2.30 1.54
N GLY A 137 -3.04 -3.37 1.64
CA GLY A 137 -2.11 -3.61 2.76
C GLY A 137 -2.69 -4.44 3.89
N THR A 138 -4.01 -4.58 3.98
CA THR A 138 -4.70 -5.45 4.94
C THR A 138 -5.15 -6.75 4.26
N GLN A 139 -5.58 -6.66 3.01
CA GLN A 139 -6.05 -7.78 2.19
C GLN A 139 -5.61 -7.60 0.74
N GLY A 140 -5.41 -8.70 0.03
CA GLY A 140 -4.99 -8.72 -1.37
C GLY A 140 -5.67 -9.82 -2.16
N ASP A 141 -5.33 -9.92 -3.44
CA ASP A 141 -5.86 -10.95 -4.34
C ASP A 141 -4.97 -12.18 -4.29
N ASP A 142 -5.56 -13.37 -4.16
CA ASP A 142 -4.86 -14.66 -4.30
C ASP A 142 -4.47 -14.88 -5.77
N VAL A 143 -3.19 -14.80 -6.03
CA VAL A 143 -2.60 -14.97 -7.38
C VAL A 143 -1.71 -16.21 -7.45
N THR A 144 -1.92 -17.18 -6.57
CA THR A 144 -1.07 -18.37 -6.44
C THR A 144 -0.88 -19.12 -7.75
N ALA A 145 -1.97 -19.33 -8.50
CA ALA A 145 -1.91 -20.01 -9.80
C ALA A 145 -1.01 -19.27 -10.81
N ASN A 146 -1.06 -17.96 -10.84
CA ASN A 146 -0.24 -17.13 -11.70
C ASN A 146 1.23 -17.09 -11.24
N VAL A 147 1.46 -16.97 -9.92
CA VAL A 147 2.81 -16.96 -9.34
C VAL A 147 3.54 -18.29 -9.58
N ARG A 148 2.85 -19.42 -9.59
CA ARG A 148 3.45 -20.73 -9.92
C ARG A 148 4.09 -20.74 -11.30
N THR A 149 3.70 -19.88 -12.23
CA THR A 149 4.29 -19.77 -13.56
C THR A 149 5.59 -18.94 -13.58
N ILE A 150 5.90 -18.20 -12.51
CA ILE A 150 7.11 -17.38 -12.40
C ILE A 150 8.27 -18.29 -12.02
N ARG A 151 9.23 -18.42 -12.92
CA ARG A 151 10.30 -19.43 -12.82
C ARG A 151 11.31 -19.15 -11.72
N SER A 152 11.57 -17.89 -11.39
CA SER A 152 12.44 -17.48 -10.27
C SER A 152 11.84 -17.69 -8.88
N ILE A 153 10.57 -18.03 -8.78
CA ILE A 153 9.94 -18.38 -7.50
C ILE A 153 9.97 -19.90 -7.33
N PRO A 154 10.68 -20.43 -6.32
CA PRO A 154 10.73 -21.88 -6.08
C PRO A 154 9.36 -22.39 -5.63
N LEU A 155 8.82 -23.42 -6.27
CA LEU A 155 7.59 -24.09 -5.83
C LEU A 155 7.86 -25.00 -4.64
N GLN A 156 9.06 -25.56 -4.58
CA GLN A 156 9.57 -26.36 -3.49
C GLN A 156 11.02 -25.97 -3.20
N LEU A 157 11.34 -25.81 -1.94
CA LEU A 157 12.71 -25.56 -1.47
C LEU A 157 13.50 -26.86 -1.38
N PRO A 158 14.85 -26.81 -1.42
CA PRO A 158 15.71 -27.98 -1.29
C PRO A 158 15.40 -28.76 -0.01
N LEU A 159 15.35 -30.11 -0.13
CA LEU A 159 15.10 -30.98 1.01
C LEU A 159 16.25 -30.88 2.04
N GLY A 160 15.89 -30.83 3.33
CA GLY A 160 16.86 -30.76 4.42
C GLY A 160 17.49 -29.38 4.62
N GLY A 161 16.95 -28.33 4.01
CA GLY A 161 17.33 -26.95 4.28
C GLY A 161 16.94 -26.52 5.70
N ASP A 162 17.64 -25.50 6.22
CA ASP A 162 17.46 -24.92 7.56
C ASP A 162 16.35 -23.84 7.60
N TYR A 163 15.37 -23.92 6.72
CA TYR A 163 14.24 -22.99 6.69
C TYR A 163 13.17 -23.33 7.73
N PRO A 164 12.42 -22.32 8.25
CA PRO A 164 11.32 -22.56 9.15
C PRO A 164 10.22 -23.41 8.52
N ARG A 165 9.49 -24.16 9.34
CA ARG A 165 8.36 -24.97 8.87
C ARG A 165 7.29 -24.13 8.18
N GLN A 166 6.99 -22.95 8.71
CA GLN A 166 6.06 -21.98 8.16
C GLN A 166 6.70 -20.60 8.16
N PHE A 167 6.69 -19.93 7.02
CA PHE A 167 7.19 -18.56 6.90
C PHE A 167 6.52 -17.83 5.72
N GLU A 168 6.64 -16.51 5.76
CA GLU A 168 6.24 -15.59 4.72
C GLU A 168 7.48 -14.89 4.16
N ILE A 169 7.62 -14.83 2.85
CA ILE A 169 8.64 -14.02 2.21
C ILE A 169 7.99 -13.04 1.22
N ARG A 170 8.34 -11.77 1.34
CA ARG A 170 7.79 -10.69 0.52
C ARG A 170 8.79 -10.23 -0.52
N GLY A 171 8.26 -9.79 -1.65
CA GLY A 171 9.06 -9.31 -2.75
C GLY A 171 8.29 -8.45 -3.73
N GLU A 172 8.92 -8.22 -4.88
CA GLU A 172 8.33 -7.50 -6.00
C GLU A 172 8.32 -8.40 -7.24
N VAL A 173 7.15 -8.59 -7.84
CA VAL A 173 7.01 -9.21 -9.16
C VAL A 173 7.23 -8.15 -10.22
N LEU A 174 8.08 -8.45 -11.17
CA LEU A 174 8.64 -7.53 -12.14
C LEU A 174 8.49 -8.06 -13.56
N MET A 175 8.56 -7.17 -14.53
CA MET A 175 8.78 -7.52 -15.92
C MET A 175 10.19 -7.08 -16.32
N PRO A 176 11.13 -8.00 -16.61
CA PRO A 176 12.45 -7.66 -17.14
C PRO A 176 12.35 -6.84 -18.43
N TRP A 177 13.32 -5.95 -18.67
CA TRP A 177 13.34 -5.12 -19.89
C TRP A 177 13.27 -5.97 -21.16
N SER A 178 13.99 -7.10 -21.21
CA SER A 178 13.96 -8.03 -22.35
C SER A 178 12.56 -8.59 -22.64
N SER A 179 11.79 -8.92 -21.59
CA SER A 179 10.40 -9.38 -21.74
C SER A 179 9.48 -8.25 -22.17
N PHE A 180 9.67 -7.04 -21.61
CA PHE A 180 8.89 -5.86 -21.94
C PHE A 180 9.06 -5.45 -23.40
N ASP A 181 10.30 -5.39 -23.88
CA ASP A 181 10.61 -4.99 -25.26
C ASP A 181 10.07 -6.03 -26.26
N ARG A 182 10.24 -7.33 -25.98
CA ARG A 182 9.69 -8.43 -26.79
C ARG A 182 8.16 -8.31 -26.89
N LEU A 183 7.47 -8.13 -25.77
CA LEU A 183 6.01 -8.04 -25.74
C LEU A 183 5.50 -6.79 -26.47
N ASN A 184 6.21 -5.67 -26.38
CA ASN A 184 5.83 -4.47 -27.11
C ASN A 184 6.07 -4.63 -28.62
N ALA A 185 7.12 -5.31 -29.04
CA ALA A 185 7.32 -5.65 -30.45
C ALA A 185 6.18 -6.54 -30.99
N GLU A 186 5.80 -7.60 -30.26
CA GLU A 186 4.66 -8.46 -30.61
C GLU A 186 3.34 -7.67 -30.74
N ARG A 187 3.09 -6.70 -29.84
CA ARG A 187 1.90 -5.85 -29.87
C ARG A 187 1.90 -4.86 -31.01
N GLU A 188 3.06 -4.30 -31.32
CA GLU A 188 3.24 -3.39 -32.48
C GLU A 188 2.94 -4.11 -33.79
N GLU A 189 3.45 -5.33 -33.97
CA GLU A 189 3.14 -6.18 -35.11
C GLU A 189 1.65 -6.54 -35.22
N ALA A 190 0.98 -6.74 -34.05
CA ALA A 190 -0.45 -7.01 -33.99
C ALA A 190 -1.34 -5.76 -34.12
N GLY A 191 -0.76 -4.55 -34.17
CA GLY A 191 -1.51 -3.29 -34.18
C GLY A 191 -2.22 -2.98 -32.85
N GLU A 192 -1.76 -3.57 -31.73
CA GLU A 192 -2.33 -3.37 -30.40
C GLU A 192 -1.65 -2.20 -29.66
N PRO A 193 -2.33 -1.55 -28.71
CA PRO A 193 -1.70 -0.53 -27.87
C PRO A 193 -0.52 -1.08 -27.07
N LEU A 194 0.62 -0.41 -27.08
CA LEU A 194 1.82 -0.82 -26.37
C LEU A 194 1.62 -0.74 -24.85
N PHE A 195 2.35 -1.58 -24.09
CA PHE A 195 2.47 -1.41 -22.65
C PHE A 195 3.23 -0.11 -22.34
N ALA A 196 2.72 0.65 -21.38
CA ALA A 196 3.25 1.96 -21.04
C ALA A 196 4.61 1.90 -20.32
N ASN A 197 4.80 0.92 -19.43
CA ASN A 197 6.04 0.68 -18.70
C ASN A 197 6.06 -0.75 -18.13
N PRO A 198 7.23 -1.27 -17.71
CA PRO A 198 7.38 -2.61 -17.15
C PRO A 198 6.49 -2.89 -15.93
N ARG A 199 6.32 -1.90 -15.03
CA ARG A 199 5.46 -2.04 -13.84
C ARG A 199 4.00 -2.31 -14.19
N ASN A 200 3.42 -1.49 -15.09
CA ASN A 200 2.04 -1.65 -15.52
C ASN A 200 1.85 -2.97 -16.29
N ALA A 201 2.84 -3.35 -17.12
CA ALA A 201 2.85 -4.61 -17.83
C ALA A 201 2.92 -5.80 -16.86
N ALA A 202 3.77 -5.75 -15.82
CA ALA A 202 3.85 -6.77 -14.78
C ALA A 202 2.54 -6.90 -14.00
N SER A 203 1.98 -5.76 -13.53
CA SER A 203 0.73 -5.73 -12.76
C SER A 203 -0.45 -6.29 -13.55
N GLY A 204 -0.64 -5.83 -14.80
CA GLY A 204 -1.70 -6.32 -15.68
C GLY A 204 -1.53 -7.79 -16.05
N THR A 205 -0.28 -8.25 -16.17
CA THR A 205 0.02 -9.66 -16.44
C THR A 205 -0.28 -10.52 -15.23
N LEU A 206 0.25 -10.19 -14.04
CA LEU A 206 0.05 -10.98 -12.83
C LEU A 206 -1.44 -11.12 -12.45
N LYS A 207 -2.25 -10.13 -12.78
CA LYS A 207 -3.71 -10.13 -12.57
C LYS A 207 -4.51 -10.66 -13.76
N SER A 208 -3.86 -11.31 -14.73
CA SER A 208 -4.56 -11.99 -15.83
C SER A 208 -5.34 -13.19 -15.31
N LYS A 209 -6.56 -13.36 -15.82
CA LYS A 209 -7.40 -14.55 -15.52
C LYS A 209 -6.88 -15.82 -16.19
N ASN A 210 -5.97 -15.70 -17.14
CA ASN A 210 -5.37 -16.80 -17.87
C ASN A 210 -3.90 -16.96 -17.49
N SER A 211 -3.57 -17.98 -16.71
CA SER A 211 -2.21 -18.23 -16.22
C SER A 211 -1.25 -18.73 -17.31
N SER A 212 -1.74 -19.28 -18.42
CA SER A 212 -0.88 -19.58 -19.58
C SER A 212 -0.37 -18.31 -20.26
N THR A 213 -1.18 -17.25 -20.28
CA THR A 213 -0.74 -15.93 -20.72
C THR A 213 0.34 -15.35 -19.79
N VAL A 214 0.20 -15.54 -18.46
CA VAL A 214 1.22 -15.11 -17.48
C VAL A 214 2.54 -15.82 -17.74
N ALA A 215 2.52 -17.16 -17.92
CA ALA A 215 3.69 -17.96 -18.21
C ALA A 215 4.48 -17.47 -19.44
N ARG A 216 3.78 -17.15 -20.55
CA ARG A 216 4.40 -16.67 -21.80
C ARG A 216 5.03 -15.28 -21.69
N ARG A 217 4.51 -14.42 -20.80
CA ARG A 217 4.95 -13.03 -20.69
C ARG A 217 6.26 -12.86 -19.92
N GLY A 218 6.77 -13.90 -19.24
CA GLY A 218 8.10 -13.91 -18.66
C GLY A 218 8.28 -12.91 -17.52
N LEU A 219 7.42 -13.00 -16.49
CA LEU A 219 7.60 -12.28 -15.23
C LEU A 219 8.76 -12.82 -14.43
N ASP A 220 9.34 -11.98 -13.59
CA ASP A 220 10.40 -12.29 -12.65
C ASP A 220 10.05 -11.77 -11.25
N ALA A 221 10.77 -12.19 -10.20
CA ALA A 221 10.53 -11.73 -8.83
C ALA A 221 11.81 -11.60 -8.03
N TYR A 222 11.97 -10.48 -7.32
CA TYR A 222 13.02 -10.29 -6.32
C TYR A 222 12.41 -10.22 -4.93
N LEU A 223 12.88 -11.09 -4.01
CA LEU A 223 12.38 -11.15 -2.65
C LEU A 223 13.27 -10.30 -1.75
N TYR A 224 12.65 -9.56 -0.81
CA TYR A 224 13.34 -8.54 -0.03
C TYR A 224 12.94 -8.48 1.46
N TYR A 225 12.08 -9.37 1.95
CA TYR A 225 11.70 -9.38 3.36
C TYR A 225 11.19 -10.73 3.83
N LEU A 226 11.91 -11.34 4.77
CA LEU A 226 11.58 -12.63 5.38
C LEU A 226 10.86 -12.43 6.71
N LEU A 227 9.78 -13.15 6.92
CA LEU A 227 8.91 -13.07 8.09
C LEU A 227 8.51 -14.47 8.58
N GLY A 228 8.51 -14.70 9.85
CA GLY A 228 8.07 -15.97 10.42
C GLY A 228 8.70 -16.20 11.79
N ASP A 229 8.22 -17.21 12.48
CA ASP A 229 8.84 -17.69 13.71
C ASP A 229 9.95 -18.67 13.35
N GLY A 230 11.09 -18.60 14.04
CA GLY A 230 12.24 -19.48 13.76
C GLY A 230 13.04 -19.10 12.51
N ILE A 231 12.96 -17.86 12.05
CA ILE A 231 13.88 -17.34 11.01
C ILE A 231 15.33 -17.35 11.54
N PRO A 232 16.36 -17.45 10.67
CA PRO A 232 17.73 -17.77 11.08
C PRO A 232 18.37 -16.85 12.12
N GLY A 233 18.01 -15.57 12.13
CA GLY A 233 18.62 -14.63 13.10
C GLY A 233 17.96 -13.27 13.16
N ASP A 234 18.54 -12.37 13.94
CA ASP A 234 18.05 -11.00 14.12
C ASP A 234 18.39 -10.08 12.94
N GLY A 235 19.39 -10.41 12.12
CA GLY A 235 19.81 -9.54 11.02
C GLY A 235 18.97 -9.71 9.76
N HIS A 236 18.31 -8.64 9.31
CA HIS A 236 17.56 -8.64 8.05
C HIS A 236 18.41 -9.03 6.83
N TYR A 237 19.62 -8.46 6.70
CA TYR A 237 20.56 -8.79 5.63
C TYR A 237 20.95 -10.27 5.64
N GLN A 238 21.31 -10.81 6.82
CA GLN A 238 21.68 -12.22 7.00
C GLN A 238 20.53 -13.18 6.72
N ASN A 239 19.30 -12.79 7.08
CA ASN A 239 18.10 -13.56 6.77
C ASN A 239 17.83 -13.63 5.25
N LEU A 240 18.10 -12.55 4.51
CA LEU A 240 18.01 -12.58 3.05
C LEU A 240 19.13 -13.41 2.41
N GLU A 241 20.35 -13.39 2.96
CA GLU A 241 21.42 -14.30 2.51
C GLU A 241 21.05 -15.78 2.75
N ALA A 242 20.40 -16.10 3.87
CA ALA A 242 19.88 -17.44 4.12
C ALA A 242 18.77 -17.79 3.12
N ALA A 243 17.82 -16.89 2.87
CA ALA A 243 16.77 -17.09 1.88
C ALA A 243 17.35 -17.32 0.47
N ALA A 244 18.44 -16.64 0.09
CA ALA A 244 19.13 -16.92 -1.18
C ALA A 244 19.66 -18.35 -1.24
N LYS A 245 20.20 -18.90 -0.13
CA LYS A 245 20.66 -20.31 -0.06
C LYS A 245 19.49 -21.30 -0.14
N TRP A 246 18.28 -20.90 0.25
CA TRP A 246 17.08 -21.72 0.09
C TRP A 246 16.52 -21.72 -1.34
N GLY A 247 17.09 -20.91 -2.24
CA GLY A 247 16.70 -20.87 -3.64
C GLY A 247 15.87 -19.67 -4.05
N PHE A 248 15.69 -18.68 -3.18
CA PHE A 248 15.02 -17.44 -3.55
C PHE A 248 15.93 -16.48 -4.31
N GLN A 249 15.37 -15.81 -5.31
CA GLN A 249 16.07 -14.74 -6.01
C GLN A 249 16.11 -13.49 -5.13
N ILE A 250 17.27 -13.27 -4.49
CA ILE A 250 17.58 -12.10 -3.66
C ILE A 250 18.54 -11.20 -4.44
N SER A 251 18.38 -9.89 -4.32
CA SER A 251 19.28 -8.93 -4.95
C SER A 251 20.69 -9.05 -4.41
N LYS A 252 21.68 -9.28 -5.29
CA LYS A 252 23.11 -9.26 -4.93
C LYS A 252 23.66 -7.86 -4.66
N ASN A 253 22.86 -6.83 -4.94
CA ASN A 253 23.22 -5.42 -4.82
C ASN A 253 22.90 -4.82 -3.44
N MET A 254 22.52 -5.64 -2.47
CA MET A 254 22.32 -5.20 -1.09
C MET A 254 23.66 -4.82 -0.46
N ARG A 255 23.64 -3.80 0.40
CA ARG A 255 24.82 -3.38 1.16
C ARG A 255 24.43 -3.07 2.61
N LEU A 256 25.20 -3.62 3.56
CA LEU A 256 25.07 -3.29 4.97
C LEU A 256 26.04 -2.14 5.31
N VAL A 257 25.52 -1.09 5.95
CA VAL A 257 26.29 0.10 6.33
C VAL A 257 25.98 0.50 7.77
N ASP A 258 26.95 1.13 8.44
CA ASP A 258 26.87 1.61 9.82
C ASP A 258 26.99 3.13 9.93
N THR A 259 27.11 3.83 8.78
CA THR A 259 27.26 5.29 8.72
C THR A 259 26.27 5.89 7.71
N LEU A 260 25.92 7.15 7.94
CA LEU A 260 25.09 7.93 7.02
C LEU A 260 25.79 8.17 5.67
N GLU A 261 27.11 8.37 5.71
CA GLU A 261 27.96 8.52 4.53
C GLU A 261 27.89 7.28 3.65
N GLY A 262 27.96 6.08 4.25
CA GLY A 262 27.81 4.81 3.53
C GLY A 262 26.44 4.67 2.83
N VAL A 263 25.38 5.22 3.44
CA VAL A 263 24.06 5.31 2.79
C VAL A 263 24.12 6.21 1.56
N PHE A 264 24.74 7.40 1.68
CA PHE A 264 24.83 8.33 0.55
C PHE A 264 25.70 7.80 -0.59
N GLU A 265 26.80 7.11 -0.28
CA GLU A 265 27.61 6.42 -1.31
C GLU A 265 26.78 5.39 -2.09
N TYR A 266 25.93 4.62 -1.41
CA TYR A 266 25.06 3.65 -2.05
C TYR A 266 24.01 4.32 -2.95
N ILE A 267 23.40 5.40 -2.48
CA ILE A 267 22.45 6.21 -3.25
C ILE A 267 23.10 6.77 -4.52
N ASP A 268 24.27 7.42 -4.37
CA ASP A 268 24.97 8.06 -5.49
C ASP A 268 25.46 7.08 -6.55
N TYR A 269 25.86 5.88 -6.13
CA TYR A 269 26.25 4.81 -7.04
C TYR A 269 25.05 4.34 -7.87
N TRP A 270 23.93 4.03 -7.21
CA TRP A 270 22.76 3.47 -7.89
C TRP A 270 21.95 4.50 -8.67
N ASP A 271 22.01 5.76 -8.33
CA ASP A 271 21.39 6.81 -9.16
C ASP A 271 21.98 6.83 -10.58
N LYS A 272 23.26 6.47 -10.72
CA LYS A 272 23.95 6.37 -12.02
C LYS A 272 23.78 4.99 -12.67
N GLU A 273 24.07 3.93 -11.90
CA GLU A 273 24.19 2.56 -12.43
C GLU A 273 22.86 1.83 -12.61
N ARG A 274 21.75 2.33 -12.06
CA ARG A 274 20.43 1.69 -12.18
C ARG A 274 19.97 1.45 -13.62
N ARG A 275 20.45 2.25 -14.57
CA ARG A 275 20.10 2.12 -16.00
C ARG A 275 20.67 0.84 -16.63
N ASN A 276 21.68 0.24 -16.01
CA ASN A 276 22.34 -0.99 -16.46
C ASN A 276 21.68 -2.23 -15.86
N LEU A 277 20.64 -2.08 -15.02
CA LEU A 277 19.94 -3.20 -14.42
C LEU A 277 18.97 -3.85 -15.41
N PRO A 278 18.79 -5.18 -15.34
CA PRO A 278 17.87 -5.91 -16.22
C PRO A 278 16.37 -5.61 -15.92
N VAL A 279 16.10 -4.93 -14.81
CA VAL A 279 14.76 -4.60 -14.31
C VAL A 279 14.66 -3.13 -13.89
N ALA A 280 13.45 -2.58 -13.90
CA ALA A 280 13.19 -1.21 -13.50
C ALA A 280 13.34 -1.01 -11.98
N THR A 281 14.01 0.09 -11.60
CA THR A 281 14.16 0.54 -10.22
C THR A 281 13.89 2.05 -10.12
N ASP A 282 13.18 2.49 -9.09
CA ASP A 282 12.78 3.89 -8.90
C ASP A 282 13.46 4.58 -7.71
N GLY A 283 14.38 3.87 -7.04
CA GLY A 283 15.08 4.38 -5.87
C GLY A 283 15.86 3.31 -5.12
N VAL A 284 16.08 3.58 -3.85
CA VAL A 284 16.65 2.64 -2.90
C VAL A 284 15.76 2.54 -1.65
N VAL A 285 15.85 1.41 -0.95
CA VAL A 285 15.17 1.21 0.33
C VAL A 285 16.22 1.08 1.42
N LEU A 286 16.02 1.80 2.50
CA LEU A 286 16.88 1.82 3.68
C LEU A 286 16.11 1.16 4.82
N LYS A 287 16.68 0.10 5.41
CA LYS A 287 16.04 -0.66 6.51
C LYS A 287 17.03 -0.83 7.65
N VAL A 288 16.61 -0.58 8.87
CA VAL A 288 17.39 -0.97 10.07
C VAL A 288 17.59 -2.49 10.04
N ASN A 289 18.83 -2.96 10.20
CA ASN A 289 19.15 -4.37 9.99
C ASN A 289 18.62 -5.30 11.09
N SER A 290 18.73 -4.90 12.36
CA SER A 290 18.24 -5.74 13.48
C SER A 290 16.72 -5.78 13.54
N LEU A 291 16.12 -6.96 13.51
CA LEU A 291 14.66 -7.17 13.64
C LEU A 291 14.16 -6.79 15.02
N ALA A 292 14.96 -6.98 16.07
CA ALA A 292 14.65 -6.52 17.42
C ALA A 292 14.55 -4.98 17.46
N GLN A 293 15.49 -4.28 16.82
CA GLN A 293 15.45 -2.81 16.70
C GLN A 293 14.28 -2.35 15.83
N GLN A 294 13.96 -3.04 14.72
CA GLN A 294 12.78 -2.78 13.92
C GLN A 294 11.50 -2.87 14.76
N LYS A 295 11.38 -3.91 15.57
CA LYS A 295 10.24 -4.13 16.47
C LYS A 295 10.14 -3.02 17.52
N SER A 296 11.25 -2.62 18.12
CA SER A 296 11.31 -1.52 19.10
C SER A 296 10.92 -0.16 18.52
N LEU A 297 11.37 0.16 17.30
CA LEU A 297 11.00 1.39 16.59
C LEU A 297 9.52 1.40 16.20
N GLY A 298 8.97 0.23 15.90
CA GLY A 298 7.56 0.05 15.58
C GLY A 298 7.14 0.64 14.24
N MET A 299 5.84 0.88 14.11
CA MET A 299 5.19 1.32 12.89
C MET A 299 4.23 2.46 13.17
N THR A 300 3.99 3.27 12.16
CA THR A 300 2.81 4.14 12.09
C THR A 300 1.68 3.35 11.43
N ALA A 301 0.49 3.91 11.39
CA ALA A 301 -0.61 3.29 10.67
C ALA A 301 -0.40 3.18 9.15
N LYS A 302 0.58 3.89 8.58
CA LYS A 302 0.83 3.93 7.14
C LYS A 302 2.18 3.32 6.75
N SER A 303 3.19 3.41 7.62
CA SER A 303 4.56 3.02 7.29
C SER A 303 5.36 2.58 8.51
N PRO A 304 6.37 1.69 8.35
CA PRO A 304 7.32 1.39 9.40
C PRO A 304 8.18 2.60 9.74
N ARG A 305 8.61 2.71 11.02
CA ARG A 305 9.53 3.76 11.47
C ARG A 305 10.99 3.40 11.22
N TRP A 306 11.26 2.13 10.98
CA TRP A 306 12.58 1.54 10.78
C TRP A 306 13.01 1.41 9.32
N ALA A 307 12.14 1.85 8.38
CA ALA A 307 12.46 1.81 6.95
C ALA A 307 11.91 3.02 6.21
N ILE A 308 12.64 3.47 5.19
CA ILE A 308 12.20 4.49 4.24
C ILE A 308 12.62 4.11 2.82
N ALA A 309 11.96 4.70 1.84
CA ALA A 309 12.34 4.66 0.44
C ALA A 309 12.91 6.03 0.03
N TYR A 310 14.13 6.05 -0.49
CA TYR A 310 14.68 7.21 -1.19
C TYR A 310 14.39 7.06 -2.68
N LYS A 311 13.70 8.02 -3.26
CA LYS A 311 13.41 8.04 -4.69
C LYS A 311 14.41 8.88 -5.44
N PHE A 312 14.94 8.34 -6.53
CA PHE A 312 15.81 9.08 -7.43
C PHE A 312 15.07 10.27 -8.04
N GLN A 313 15.82 11.26 -8.50
CA GLN A 313 15.21 12.41 -9.18
C GLN A 313 14.42 11.94 -10.39
N ALA A 314 13.20 12.48 -10.49
CA ALA A 314 12.32 12.19 -11.61
C ALA A 314 12.91 12.79 -12.91
N GLU A 315 12.77 12.05 -14.00
CA GLU A 315 13.04 12.56 -15.32
C GLU A 315 12.12 13.74 -15.62
N GLN A 316 12.67 14.80 -16.22
CA GLN A 316 11.89 15.96 -16.68
C GLN A 316 11.89 16.02 -18.21
N ALA A 317 10.75 16.37 -18.77
CA ALA A 317 10.61 16.62 -20.20
C ALA A 317 10.00 18.00 -20.43
N GLU A 318 10.44 18.65 -21.50
CA GLU A 318 9.93 19.96 -21.90
C GLU A 318 8.83 19.81 -22.95
N THR A 319 7.72 20.54 -22.76
CA THR A 319 6.57 20.51 -23.69
C THR A 319 5.85 21.86 -23.70
N THR A 320 4.87 22.03 -24.60
CA THR A 320 4.11 23.29 -24.76
C THR A 320 2.75 23.16 -24.07
N LEU A 321 2.41 24.12 -23.19
CA LEU A 321 1.11 24.23 -22.54
C LEU A 321 0.05 24.75 -23.55
N ARG A 322 -1.02 23.98 -23.74
CA ARG A 322 -2.11 24.30 -24.66
C ARG A 322 -3.34 24.86 -23.96
N GLN A 323 -3.67 24.33 -22.81
CA GLN A 323 -4.88 24.72 -22.07
C GLN A 323 -4.76 24.27 -20.62
N VAL A 324 -5.44 24.95 -19.70
CA VAL A 324 -5.71 24.45 -18.35
C VAL A 324 -7.20 24.24 -18.18
N VAL A 325 -7.58 23.04 -17.71
CA VAL A 325 -8.95 22.69 -17.34
C VAL A 325 -9.02 22.49 -15.82
N PHE A 326 -10.17 22.79 -15.24
CA PHE A 326 -10.38 22.67 -13.79
C PHE A 326 -11.28 21.48 -13.50
N GLN A 327 -10.79 20.56 -12.69
CA GLN A 327 -11.50 19.34 -12.30
C GLN A 327 -11.97 19.47 -10.86
N VAL A 328 -13.20 19.01 -10.60
CA VAL A 328 -13.76 18.92 -9.25
C VAL A 328 -13.46 17.54 -8.69
N GLY A 329 -12.66 17.46 -7.65
CA GLY A 329 -12.37 16.22 -6.94
C GLY A 329 -13.53 15.77 -6.04
N ARG A 330 -13.47 14.54 -5.55
CA ARG A 330 -14.49 13.92 -4.67
C ARG A 330 -14.77 14.70 -3.38
N THR A 331 -13.80 15.49 -2.90
CA THR A 331 -13.95 16.34 -1.71
C THR A 331 -14.38 17.76 -2.05
N GLY A 332 -14.69 18.04 -3.32
CA GLY A 332 -14.97 19.39 -3.83
C GLY A 332 -13.74 20.22 -4.16
N ALA A 333 -12.53 19.74 -3.87
CA ALA A 333 -11.29 20.44 -4.22
C ALA A 333 -11.17 20.62 -5.73
N ILE A 334 -10.88 21.86 -6.16
CA ILE A 334 -10.66 22.20 -7.56
C ILE A 334 -9.19 22.00 -7.89
N THR A 335 -8.92 21.10 -8.83
CA THR A 335 -7.57 20.79 -9.31
C THR A 335 -7.38 21.33 -10.72
N PRO A 336 -6.45 22.27 -10.95
CA PRO A 336 -6.09 22.70 -12.29
C PRO A 336 -5.22 21.62 -12.96
N VAL A 337 -5.59 21.26 -14.20
CA VAL A 337 -4.91 20.25 -15.02
C VAL A 337 -4.52 20.86 -16.35
N ALA A 338 -3.23 20.88 -16.62
CA ALA A 338 -2.66 21.32 -17.88
C ALA A 338 -2.85 20.26 -18.97
N ASN A 339 -3.37 20.65 -20.13
CA ASN A 339 -3.31 19.92 -21.38
C ASN A 339 -2.13 20.45 -22.20
N MET A 340 -1.29 19.56 -22.69
CA MET A 340 0.00 19.87 -23.29
C MET A 340 0.19 19.12 -24.60
N ASP A 341 1.18 19.54 -25.40
CA ASP A 341 1.64 18.72 -26.50
C ASP A 341 2.15 17.37 -25.96
N PRO A 342 1.91 16.27 -26.70
CA PRO A 342 2.37 14.96 -26.26
C PRO A 342 3.89 14.93 -26.11
N VAL A 343 4.40 14.48 -24.99
CA VAL A 343 5.84 14.34 -24.72
C VAL A 343 6.14 12.97 -24.11
N GLN A 344 7.25 12.38 -24.49
CA GLN A 344 7.74 11.15 -23.87
C GLN A 344 8.38 11.47 -22.52
N LEU A 345 7.96 10.74 -21.49
CA LEU A 345 8.46 10.93 -20.12
C LEU A 345 8.38 9.62 -19.36
N ALA A 346 9.54 9.12 -18.91
CA ALA A 346 9.66 7.86 -18.21
C ALA A 346 8.87 6.72 -18.88
N GLY A 347 9.17 6.47 -20.18
CA GLY A 347 8.60 5.39 -20.97
C GLY A 347 7.13 5.53 -21.37
N THR A 348 6.45 6.65 -21.07
CA THR A 348 5.07 6.88 -21.49
C THR A 348 4.86 8.22 -22.18
N GLN A 349 3.88 8.29 -23.07
CA GLN A 349 3.46 9.55 -23.65
C GLN A 349 2.53 10.30 -22.68
N VAL A 350 2.97 11.49 -22.25
CA VAL A 350 2.23 12.37 -21.34
C VAL A 350 1.59 13.51 -22.15
N ARG A 351 0.30 13.78 -21.91
CA ARG A 351 -0.49 14.85 -22.53
C ARG A 351 -1.14 15.77 -21.50
N ARG A 352 -1.20 15.32 -20.23
CA ARG A 352 -1.87 16.03 -19.15
C ARG A 352 -0.99 15.99 -17.90
N ALA A 353 -0.91 17.12 -17.19
CA ALA A 353 -0.17 17.20 -15.93
C ALA A 353 -0.95 18.05 -14.91
N THR A 354 -0.85 17.71 -13.63
CA THR A 354 -1.47 18.52 -12.58
C THR A 354 -0.67 19.79 -12.31
N LEU A 355 -1.39 20.86 -11.94
CA LEU A 355 -0.86 22.10 -11.40
C LEU A 355 -1.16 22.23 -9.89
N HIS A 356 -1.53 21.12 -9.25
CA HIS A 356 -1.85 20.98 -7.84
C HIS A 356 -3.01 21.86 -7.36
N ASN A 357 -2.80 23.17 -7.22
CA ASN A 357 -3.77 24.13 -6.65
C ASN A 357 -3.57 25.56 -7.20
N ALA A 358 -4.36 26.49 -6.72
CA ALA A 358 -4.31 27.88 -7.14
C ALA A 358 -2.96 28.56 -6.86
N ASP A 359 -2.32 28.24 -5.73
CA ASP A 359 -1.06 28.89 -5.32
C ASP A 359 0.11 28.45 -6.22
N VAL A 360 0.20 27.16 -6.51
CA VAL A 360 1.20 26.64 -7.46
C VAL A 360 1.00 27.20 -8.85
N MET A 361 -0.25 27.25 -9.29
CA MET A 361 -0.58 27.86 -10.60
C MET A 361 -0.21 29.35 -10.66
N ALA A 362 -0.47 30.09 -9.59
CA ALA A 362 -0.11 31.51 -9.50
C ALA A 362 1.40 31.72 -9.46
N SER A 363 2.15 30.87 -8.74
CA SER A 363 3.62 30.96 -8.63
C SER A 363 4.32 30.69 -9.98
N LEU A 364 3.73 29.85 -10.83
CA LEU A 364 4.27 29.52 -12.14
C LEU A 364 3.96 30.57 -13.22
N ASP A 365 3.01 31.46 -12.97
CA ASP A 365 2.57 32.55 -13.89
C ASP A 365 2.44 32.12 -15.36
N LEU A 366 1.62 31.08 -15.57
CA LEU A 366 1.52 30.40 -16.84
C LEU A 366 0.61 31.11 -17.85
N HIS A 367 1.01 31.03 -19.12
CA HIS A 367 0.24 31.50 -20.26
C HIS A 367 0.05 30.36 -21.27
N VAL A 368 -1.00 30.44 -22.06
CA VAL A 368 -1.21 29.51 -23.17
C VAL A 368 -0.07 29.67 -24.18
N GLY A 369 0.60 28.58 -24.50
CA GLY A 369 1.77 28.53 -25.37
C GLY A 369 3.12 28.53 -24.67
N ASP A 370 3.15 28.66 -23.34
CA ASP A 370 4.39 28.56 -22.58
C ASP A 370 5.04 27.17 -22.72
N ARG A 371 6.36 27.17 -22.77
CA ARG A 371 7.13 25.92 -22.61
C ARG A 371 7.29 25.62 -21.12
N VAL A 372 6.98 24.39 -20.76
CA VAL A 372 6.93 23.96 -19.37
C VAL A 372 7.70 22.66 -19.16
N PHE A 373 8.32 22.52 -17.99
CA PHE A 373 8.92 21.28 -17.57
C PHE A 373 7.89 20.42 -16.85
N VAL A 374 7.80 19.17 -17.27
CA VAL A 374 6.91 18.15 -16.72
C VAL A 374 7.75 17.03 -16.13
N GLU A 375 7.39 16.61 -14.93
CA GLU A 375 7.95 15.40 -14.31
C GLU A 375 6.82 14.50 -13.79
N LYS A 376 7.11 13.22 -13.56
CA LYS A 376 6.16 12.32 -12.89
C LYS A 376 6.43 12.29 -11.39
N GLY A 377 5.53 12.86 -10.61
CA GLY A 377 5.54 12.77 -9.15
C GLY A 377 5.36 11.31 -8.71
N GLY A 378 6.38 10.75 -8.05
CA GLY A 378 6.38 9.33 -7.68
C GLY A 378 6.31 8.37 -8.87
N GLU A 379 6.79 8.81 -10.04
CA GLU A 379 6.81 8.08 -11.33
C GLU A 379 5.41 7.74 -11.90
N ILE A 380 4.35 8.26 -11.31
CA ILE A 380 2.96 7.94 -11.69
C ILE A 380 2.22 9.16 -12.22
N ILE A 381 2.15 10.23 -11.43
CA ILE A 381 1.30 11.41 -11.75
C ILE A 381 2.13 12.51 -12.37
N PRO A 382 1.89 12.89 -13.64
CA PRO A 382 2.56 14.01 -14.25
C PRO A 382 2.19 15.35 -13.58
N LYS A 383 3.18 16.18 -13.29
CA LYS A 383 3.01 17.52 -12.74
C LYS A 383 3.91 18.51 -13.46
N ILE A 384 3.46 19.75 -13.58
CA ILE A 384 4.31 20.85 -14.06
C ILE A 384 5.14 21.35 -12.89
N VAL A 385 6.47 21.46 -13.08
CA VAL A 385 7.42 21.87 -12.05
C VAL A 385 8.10 23.19 -12.33
N GLY A 386 8.00 23.69 -13.55
CA GLY A 386 8.61 24.95 -13.94
C GLY A 386 8.21 25.42 -15.34
N LYS A 387 8.56 26.67 -15.62
CA LYS A 387 8.48 27.27 -16.94
C LYS A 387 9.89 27.29 -17.53
N ALA A 388 10.01 26.86 -18.76
CA ALA A 388 11.28 27.00 -19.49
C ALA A 388 11.48 28.45 -19.88
N GLU A 389 12.74 28.90 -19.86
CA GLU A 389 13.05 30.24 -20.36
C GLU A 389 12.65 30.36 -21.84
N PRO A 390 12.16 31.52 -22.29
CA PRO A 390 11.82 31.72 -23.70
C PRO A 390 13.09 31.48 -24.53
N ALA A 391 13.03 30.54 -25.45
CA ALA A 391 14.08 30.41 -26.45
C ALA A 391 14.23 31.76 -27.19
N ASP A 392 15.47 32.21 -27.37
CA ASP A 392 15.82 33.47 -28.05
C ASP A 392 14.92 33.68 -29.31
N THR A 393 14.16 34.77 -29.31
CA THR A 393 13.14 35.10 -30.32
C THR A 393 13.78 35.61 -31.62
N SER A 394 14.76 34.92 -32.17
CA SER A 394 15.37 35.27 -33.45
C SER A 394 14.81 34.50 -34.66
N THR A 395 13.85 33.62 -34.48
CA THR A 395 13.18 32.94 -35.61
C THR A 395 11.71 33.33 -35.71
N ASN A 396 11.46 34.10 -36.79
CA ASN A 396 10.19 34.52 -37.33
C ASN A 396 9.16 33.38 -37.48
N THR A 397 8.35 33.09 -36.46
CA THR A 397 7.17 32.26 -36.63
C THR A 397 5.91 33.12 -36.66
N LYS A 398 5.27 33.18 -37.84
CA LYS A 398 4.06 33.92 -38.17
C LYS A 398 2.77 33.50 -37.42
N PHE A 399 2.86 32.74 -36.34
CA PHE A 399 1.72 32.42 -35.49
C PHE A 399 1.85 33.20 -34.19
N LYS A 400 1.11 34.30 -34.04
CA LYS A 400 0.81 34.93 -32.76
C LYS A 400 0.02 33.90 -31.94
N ILE A 401 0.72 33.07 -31.12
CA ILE A 401 0.08 32.35 -30.05
C ILE A 401 -0.46 33.44 -29.10
N GLN A 402 -1.77 33.47 -28.90
CA GLN A 402 -2.37 34.37 -27.92
C GLN A 402 -1.73 34.05 -26.55
N ASN A 403 -0.83 34.96 -26.12
CA ASN A 403 -0.17 34.86 -24.81
C ASN A 403 -1.19 35.24 -23.72
N THR A 404 -2.22 34.41 -23.59
CA THR A 404 -3.31 34.64 -22.65
C THR A 404 -2.93 34.07 -21.30
N LYS A 405 -2.86 34.94 -20.27
CA LYS A 405 -2.63 34.54 -18.87
C LYS A 405 -3.74 33.60 -18.41
N ILE A 406 -3.36 32.53 -17.75
CA ILE A 406 -4.28 31.54 -17.23
C ILE A 406 -4.56 31.87 -15.76
N ASN A 407 -5.79 32.23 -15.45
CA ASN A 407 -6.23 32.52 -14.09
C ASN A 407 -6.98 31.35 -13.49
N PHE A 408 -6.91 31.18 -12.18
CA PHE A 408 -7.72 30.21 -11.48
C PHE A 408 -9.20 30.62 -11.51
N VAL A 409 -10.11 29.64 -11.51
CA VAL A 409 -11.55 29.90 -11.59
C VAL A 409 -12.12 30.32 -10.23
N GLU A 410 -13.13 31.21 -10.26
CA GLU A 410 -13.84 31.65 -9.04
C GLU A 410 -15.12 30.84 -8.78
N TRP A 411 -15.60 30.17 -9.81
CA TRP A 411 -16.86 29.42 -9.78
C TRP A 411 -16.62 27.96 -10.11
N CYS A 412 -17.39 27.07 -9.50
CA CYS A 412 -17.30 25.63 -9.78
C CYS A 412 -17.60 25.36 -11.26
N PRO A 413 -16.71 24.70 -12.00
CA PRO A 413 -16.91 24.47 -13.42
C PRO A 413 -18.06 23.49 -13.74
N VAL A 414 -18.61 22.81 -12.73
CA VAL A 414 -19.67 21.80 -12.90
C VAL A 414 -21.04 22.35 -12.47
N CYS A 415 -21.14 22.93 -11.25
CA CYS A 415 -22.43 23.35 -10.72
C CYS A 415 -22.60 24.89 -10.63
N GLY A 416 -21.59 25.68 -11.01
CA GLY A 416 -21.66 27.15 -10.99
C GLY A 416 -21.70 27.79 -9.59
N SER A 417 -21.47 27.05 -8.51
CA SER A 417 -21.40 27.63 -7.17
C SER A 417 -20.09 28.40 -6.96
N LYS A 418 -20.13 29.49 -6.23
CA LYS A 418 -18.93 30.26 -5.90
C LYS A 418 -17.99 29.40 -5.04
N LEU A 419 -16.72 29.34 -5.43
CA LEU A 419 -15.72 28.56 -4.70
C LEU A 419 -15.38 29.21 -3.36
N VAL A 420 -15.04 28.37 -2.38
CA VAL A 420 -14.58 28.81 -1.07
C VAL A 420 -13.15 28.30 -0.83
N ARG A 421 -12.38 29.11 -0.11
CA ARG A 421 -11.05 28.71 0.37
C ARG A 421 -11.06 28.83 1.88
N TYR A 422 -10.73 27.74 2.56
CA TYR A 422 -10.67 27.73 4.02
C TYR A 422 -9.33 28.29 4.48
N GLU A 423 -9.33 28.93 5.66
CA GLU A 423 -8.12 29.48 6.25
C GLU A 423 -7.08 28.38 6.52
N GLY A 424 -5.83 28.65 6.13
CA GLY A 424 -4.74 27.66 6.23
C GLY A 424 -4.71 26.57 5.15
N GLU A 425 -5.65 26.55 4.20
CA GLU A 425 -5.69 25.56 3.12
C GLU A 425 -5.28 26.15 1.76
N ALA A 426 -4.47 25.38 1.01
CA ALA A 426 -4.03 25.78 -0.32
C ALA A 426 -5.09 25.52 -1.42
N ALA A 427 -6.07 24.65 -1.17
CA ALA A 427 -7.09 24.28 -2.13
C ALA A 427 -8.32 25.18 -2.06
N CYS A 428 -8.94 25.42 -3.23
CA CYS A 428 -10.27 26.01 -3.34
C CYS A 428 -11.29 24.89 -3.51
N TYR A 429 -12.48 25.04 -2.93
CA TYR A 429 -13.49 24.00 -2.86
C TYR A 429 -14.84 24.47 -3.39
N CYS A 430 -15.55 23.55 -4.04
CA CYS A 430 -16.97 23.70 -4.30
C CYS A 430 -17.74 23.44 -3.00
N PRO A 431 -18.55 24.38 -2.47
CA PRO A 431 -19.29 24.17 -1.23
C PRO A 431 -20.62 23.44 -1.41
N ASN A 432 -21.04 23.17 -2.65
CA ASN A 432 -22.34 22.56 -2.95
C ASN A 432 -22.31 21.05 -2.80
N GLU A 433 -22.33 20.58 -1.56
CA GLU A 433 -22.17 19.18 -1.20
C GLU A 433 -23.31 18.26 -1.67
N THR A 434 -24.53 18.80 -1.81
CA THR A 434 -25.74 18.03 -2.15
C THR A 434 -26.20 18.23 -3.58
N GLY A 435 -25.65 19.23 -4.29
CA GLY A 435 -26.08 19.54 -5.66
C GLY A 435 -24.96 19.48 -6.70
N CYS A 436 -23.72 19.23 -6.31
CA CYS A 436 -22.61 19.08 -7.26
C CYS A 436 -22.36 17.61 -7.57
N PRO A 437 -22.62 17.10 -8.80
CA PRO A 437 -22.50 15.69 -9.12
C PRO A 437 -21.16 15.04 -8.74
N PRO A 438 -19.97 15.63 -9.00
CA PRO A 438 -18.70 15.05 -8.57
C PRO A 438 -18.58 14.85 -7.06
N LEU A 439 -19.20 15.71 -6.23
CA LEU A 439 -19.18 15.56 -4.78
C LEU A 439 -20.09 14.40 -4.34
N ILE A 440 -21.28 14.31 -4.93
CA ILE A 440 -22.22 13.24 -4.64
C ILE A 440 -21.62 11.88 -5.03
N LEU A 441 -21.15 11.76 -6.27
CA LEU A 441 -20.52 10.54 -6.78
C LEU A 441 -19.30 10.16 -5.94
N GLY A 442 -18.43 11.13 -5.63
CA GLY A 442 -17.23 10.88 -4.83
C GLY A 442 -17.51 10.45 -3.39
N ARG A 443 -18.61 10.89 -2.78
CA ARG A 443 -19.07 10.40 -1.46
C ARG A 443 -19.58 8.98 -1.54
N ILE A 444 -20.33 8.63 -2.58
CA ILE A 444 -20.82 7.27 -2.80
C ILE A 444 -19.64 6.33 -3.08
N GLU A 445 -18.69 6.73 -3.94
CA GLU A 445 -17.46 5.98 -4.22
C GLU A 445 -16.61 5.76 -2.96
N HIS A 446 -16.48 6.77 -2.10
CA HIS A 446 -15.82 6.62 -0.81
C HIS A 446 -16.54 5.61 0.07
N PHE A 447 -17.85 5.72 0.18
CA PHE A 447 -18.69 4.85 1.01
C PHE A 447 -18.58 3.38 0.58
N ILE A 448 -18.66 3.07 -0.72
CA ILE A 448 -18.56 1.71 -1.23
C ILE A 448 -17.13 1.15 -1.22
N SER A 449 -16.12 2.00 -1.02
CA SER A 449 -14.71 1.61 -1.14
C SER A 449 -14.32 0.44 -0.23
N ARG A 450 -13.25 -0.28 -0.60
CA ARG A 450 -12.73 -1.46 0.09
C ARG A 450 -12.43 -1.19 1.59
N LYS A 451 -11.94 -0.01 1.92
CA LYS A 451 -11.64 0.40 3.31
C LYS A 451 -12.86 0.87 4.10
N ALA A 452 -13.91 1.28 3.42
CA ALA A 452 -15.18 1.68 4.02
C ALA A 452 -16.15 0.49 4.07
N MET A 453 -17.26 0.52 3.35
CA MET A 453 -18.27 -0.54 3.40
C MET A 453 -17.94 -1.77 2.56
N ASN A 454 -16.86 -1.74 1.74
CA ASN A 454 -16.39 -2.87 0.92
C ASN A 454 -17.48 -3.48 0.03
N ILE A 455 -18.26 -2.64 -0.64
CA ILE A 455 -19.28 -3.09 -1.58
C ILE A 455 -18.60 -3.41 -2.91
N ASN A 456 -18.41 -4.71 -3.16
CA ASN A 456 -17.75 -5.20 -4.36
C ASN A 456 -18.69 -5.21 -5.56
N SER A 457 -18.12 -5.28 -6.77
CA SER A 457 -18.88 -5.30 -8.04
C SER A 457 -19.66 -4.01 -8.37
N LEU A 458 -19.54 -2.97 -7.56
CA LEU A 458 -20.08 -1.64 -7.78
C LEU A 458 -18.90 -0.66 -7.98
N GLY A 459 -18.59 -0.37 -9.23
CA GLY A 459 -17.50 0.56 -9.61
C GLY A 459 -17.99 1.98 -9.91
N PRO A 460 -17.05 2.94 -10.12
CA PRO A 460 -17.41 4.34 -10.42
C PRO A 460 -18.33 4.51 -11.62
N GLU A 461 -18.16 3.73 -12.68
CA GLU A 461 -19.00 3.78 -13.87
C GLU A 461 -20.45 3.35 -13.56
N THR A 462 -20.62 2.30 -12.75
CA THR A 462 -21.96 1.84 -12.33
C THR A 462 -22.63 2.82 -11.37
N VAL A 463 -21.87 3.45 -10.47
CA VAL A 463 -22.36 4.50 -9.58
C VAL A 463 -22.83 5.71 -10.39
N ASP A 464 -22.07 6.14 -11.40
CA ASP A 464 -22.45 7.23 -12.30
C ASP A 464 -23.71 6.89 -13.12
N ASP A 465 -23.83 5.65 -13.63
CA ASP A 465 -25.04 5.20 -14.32
C ASP A 465 -26.28 5.24 -13.41
N TYR A 466 -26.19 4.70 -12.20
CA TYR A 466 -27.30 4.71 -11.24
C TYR A 466 -27.70 6.14 -10.83
N TYR A 467 -26.71 7.03 -10.65
CA TYR A 467 -26.97 8.44 -10.37
C TYR A 467 -27.67 9.13 -11.54
N ARG A 468 -27.22 8.95 -12.78
CA ARG A 468 -27.85 9.54 -13.98
C ARG A 468 -29.26 9.02 -14.22
N ARG A 469 -29.53 7.76 -13.87
CA ARG A 469 -30.86 7.17 -13.93
C ARG A 469 -31.77 7.62 -12.78
N GLY A 470 -31.25 8.40 -11.83
CA GLY A 470 -32.00 8.88 -10.66
C GLY A 470 -32.32 7.79 -9.65
N LEU A 471 -31.59 6.67 -9.66
CA LEU A 471 -31.77 5.56 -8.70
C LEU A 471 -31.11 5.83 -7.36
N ILE A 472 -30.00 6.60 -7.36
CA ILE A 472 -29.27 6.96 -6.16
C ILE A 472 -28.93 8.46 -6.16
N HIS A 473 -29.04 9.11 -4.98
CA HIS A 473 -28.67 10.51 -4.73
C HIS A 473 -27.67 10.63 -3.58
N ASP A 474 -27.62 9.62 -2.72
CA ASP A 474 -26.61 9.43 -1.69
C ASP A 474 -26.34 7.91 -1.48
N ALA A 475 -25.37 7.61 -0.60
CA ALA A 475 -24.99 6.21 -0.36
C ALA A 475 -26.08 5.39 0.39
N ALA A 476 -27.01 6.03 1.09
CA ALA A 476 -28.10 5.32 1.77
C ALA A 476 -29.11 4.73 0.79
N ASP A 477 -29.28 5.36 -0.40
CA ASP A 477 -30.16 4.87 -1.45
C ASP A 477 -29.72 3.49 -1.98
N LEU A 478 -28.45 3.12 -1.85
CA LEU A 478 -27.95 1.80 -2.23
C LEU A 478 -28.70 0.66 -1.54
N TYR A 479 -29.16 0.88 -0.31
CA TYR A 479 -29.89 -0.12 0.48
C TYR A 479 -31.39 -0.23 0.13
N GLU A 480 -31.88 0.66 -0.75
CA GLU A 480 -33.24 0.65 -1.29
C GLU A 480 -33.33 0.02 -2.69
N LEU A 481 -32.17 -0.25 -3.33
CA LEU A 481 -32.13 -0.76 -4.69
C LEU A 481 -32.72 -2.17 -4.79
N THR A 482 -33.57 -2.38 -5.81
CA THR A 482 -34.14 -3.69 -6.14
C THR A 482 -33.55 -4.25 -7.44
N GLU A 483 -33.69 -5.58 -7.65
CA GLU A 483 -33.22 -6.26 -8.86
C GLU A 483 -33.85 -5.65 -10.11
N GLU A 484 -35.13 -5.28 -10.06
CA GLU A 484 -35.90 -4.72 -11.18
C GLU A 484 -35.41 -3.33 -11.58
N GLN A 485 -35.00 -2.50 -10.59
CA GLN A 485 -34.55 -1.13 -10.85
C GLN A 485 -33.17 -1.08 -11.53
N ILE A 486 -32.26 -1.99 -11.13
CA ILE A 486 -30.87 -1.96 -11.59
C ILE A 486 -30.60 -2.92 -12.75
N ALA A 487 -31.48 -3.89 -13.01
CA ALA A 487 -31.35 -4.78 -14.15
C ALA A 487 -31.46 -4.02 -15.48
N ASP A 488 -30.65 -4.41 -16.45
CA ASP A 488 -30.83 -3.97 -17.83
C ASP A 488 -32.12 -4.65 -18.40
N PRO A 489 -33.14 -3.90 -18.82
CA PRO A 489 -34.34 -4.45 -19.38
C PRO A 489 -34.12 -5.33 -20.64
N LEU A 490 -33.00 -5.11 -21.34
CA LEU A 490 -32.61 -5.81 -22.56
C LEU A 490 -31.75 -7.05 -22.31
N SER A 491 -31.24 -7.23 -21.08
CA SER A 491 -30.39 -8.35 -20.70
C SER A 491 -31.12 -9.40 -19.89
N SER A 492 -30.98 -10.66 -20.29
CA SER A 492 -31.47 -11.81 -19.52
C SER A 492 -30.48 -12.21 -18.40
N ASP A 493 -29.24 -11.73 -18.44
CA ASP A 493 -28.22 -12.05 -17.44
C ASP A 493 -28.31 -11.11 -16.25
N ARG A 494 -28.92 -11.58 -15.16
CA ARG A 494 -29.04 -10.89 -13.87
C ARG A 494 -27.99 -11.29 -12.85
N LYS A 495 -27.01 -12.10 -13.22
CA LYS A 495 -26.00 -12.61 -12.28
C LYS A 495 -25.16 -11.49 -11.67
N GLY A 496 -24.76 -10.49 -12.48
CA GLY A 496 -24.04 -9.31 -12.01
C GLY A 496 -24.84 -8.46 -11.04
N VAL A 497 -26.13 -8.24 -11.34
CA VAL A 497 -27.08 -7.50 -10.49
C VAL A 497 -27.22 -8.16 -9.12
N ARG A 498 -27.44 -9.47 -9.07
CA ARG A 498 -27.56 -10.23 -7.81
C ARG A 498 -26.28 -10.18 -6.98
N LYS A 499 -25.12 -10.17 -7.64
CA LYS A 499 -23.83 -10.05 -6.96
C LYS A 499 -23.67 -8.67 -6.30
N ILE A 500 -24.10 -7.60 -6.95
CA ILE A 500 -24.12 -6.24 -6.39
C ILE A 500 -25.02 -6.20 -5.15
N LEU A 501 -26.27 -6.66 -5.27
CA LEU A 501 -27.25 -6.66 -4.17
C LEU A 501 -26.79 -7.51 -2.99
N ALA A 502 -26.20 -8.68 -3.24
CA ALA A 502 -25.61 -9.52 -2.19
C ALA A 502 -24.46 -8.82 -1.47
N SER A 503 -23.61 -8.08 -2.21
CA SER A 503 -22.52 -7.31 -1.62
C SER A 503 -23.01 -6.11 -0.79
N ILE A 504 -24.08 -5.45 -1.23
CA ILE A 504 -24.76 -4.40 -0.44
C ILE A 504 -25.30 -4.98 0.87
N GLU A 505 -25.98 -6.11 0.82
CA GLU A 505 -26.51 -6.76 2.02
C GLU A 505 -25.39 -7.20 2.97
N GLN A 506 -24.33 -7.79 2.45
CA GLN A 506 -23.16 -8.19 3.23
C GLN A 506 -22.48 -6.99 3.92
N SER A 507 -22.52 -5.81 3.31
CA SER A 507 -21.90 -4.61 3.87
C SER A 507 -22.52 -4.18 5.21
N LYS A 508 -23.76 -4.58 5.52
CA LYS A 508 -24.42 -4.31 6.81
C LYS A 508 -23.69 -4.95 7.99
N GLN A 509 -22.84 -5.96 7.75
CA GLN A 509 -22.03 -6.63 8.77
C GLN A 509 -20.67 -5.95 9.00
N VAL A 510 -20.37 -4.90 8.24
CA VAL A 510 -19.10 -4.17 8.39
C VAL A 510 -19.05 -3.49 9.77
N PRO A 511 -17.94 -3.59 10.53
CA PRO A 511 -17.87 -3.08 11.90
C PRO A 511 -17.97 -1.56 11.98
N PHE A 512 -18.45 -1.06 13.12
CA PHE A 512 -18.79 0.34 13.38
C PHE A 512 -17.69 1.34 13.01
N GLU A 513 -16.42 1.05 13.31
CA GLU A 513 -15.32 1.94 12.96
C GLU A 513 -15.18 2.20 11.46
N ARG A 514 -15.57 1.23 10.64
CA ARG A 514 -15.57 1.38 9.18
C ARG A 514 -16.80 2.13 8.70
N VAL A 515 -17.95 1.94 9.33
CA VAL A 515 -19.16 2.76 9.07
C VAL A 515 -18.87 4.23 9.39
N LEU A 516 -18.22 4.51 10.53
CA LEU A 516 -17.82 5.87 10.91
C LEU A 516 -16.83 6.49 9.91
N PHE A 517 -15.93 5.68 9.34
CA PHE A 517 -15.06 6.14 8.25
C PHE A 517 -15.85 6.36 6.95
N ALA A 518 -16.79 5.46 6.64
CA ALA A 518 -17.57 5.47 5.40
C ALA A 518 -18.48 6.69 5.24
N ILE A 519 -19.01 7.24 6.32
CA ILE A 519 -19.85 8.47 6.27
C ILE A 519 -19.09 9.72 5.84
N GLY A 520 -17.76 9.66 5.76
CA GLY A 520 -16.92 10.64 5.07
C GLY A 520 -16.79 11.99 5.79
N ILE A 521 -16.71 12.01 7.13
CA ILE A 521 -16.42 13.24 7.90
C ILE A 521 -15.06 13.79 7.48
N ARG A 522 -15.00 15.07 7.14
CA ARG A 522 -13.76 15.72 6.70
C ARG A 522 -12.67 15.58 7.76
N PHE A 523 -11.43 15.31 7.36
CA PHE A 523 -10.26 15.03 8.21
C PHE A 523 -10.35 13.78 9.10
N VAL A 524 -11.49 13.09 9.14
CA VAL A 524 -11.62 11.80 9.83
C VAL A 524 -11.21 10.68 8.88
N GLY A 525 -9.93 10.33 8.91
CA GLY A 525 -9.41 9.16 8.19
C GLY A 525 -9.69 7.85 8.95
N GLU A 526 -9.29 6.73 8.36
CA GLU A 526 -9.49 5.38 8.92
C GLU A 526 -9.04 5.25 10.38
N ILE A 527 -7.89 5.85 10.74
CA ILE A 527 -7.34 5.80 12.10
C ILE A 527 -8.17 6.63 13.07
N ALA A 528 -8.49 7.87 12.70
CA ALA A 528 -9.30 8.74 13.53
C ALA A 528 -10.69 8.12 13.76
N ALA A 529 -11.31 7.54 12.72
CA ALA A 529 -12.58 6.84 12.84
C ALA A 529 -12.49 5.64 13.80
N LYS A 530 -11.45 4.83 13.69
CA LYS A 530 -11.19 3.71 14.61
C LYS A 530 -10.96 4.17 16.05
N THR A 531 -10.22 5.25 16.24
CA THR A 531 -9.96 5.85 17.56
C THR A 531 -11.25 6.39 18.19
N LEU A 532 -12.04 7.16 17.43
CA LEU A 532 -13.32 7.70 17.87
C LEU A 532 -14.32 6.59 18.19
N ALA A 533 -14.44 5.58 17.31
CA ALA A 533 -15.33 4.44 17.52
C ALA A 533 -14.98 3.68 18.79
N ARG A 534 -13.71 3.43 19.05
CA ARG A 534 -13.25 2.76 20.27
C ARG A 534 -13.47 3.58 21.52
N TYR A 535 -13.28 4.88 21.46
CA TYR A 535 -13.45 5.77 22.63
C TYR A 535 -14.92 5.95 23.02
N TYR A 536 -15.78 6.27 22.05
CA TYR A 536 -17.20 6.55 22.31
C TYR A 536 -18.09 5.31 22.28
N GLY A 537 -17.72 4.28 21.56
CA GLY A 537 -18.43 3.01 21.50
C GLY A 537 -19.68 3.00 20.62
N SER A 538 -20.26 4.15 20.29
CA SER A 538 -21.44 4.25 19.42
C SER A 538 -21.48 5.55 18.62
N MET A 539 -22.20 5.54 17.50
CA MET A 539 -22.40 6.69 16.62
C MET A 539 -23.11 7.85 17.33
N GLU A 540 -24.06 7.56 18.22
CA GLU A 540 -24.77 8.57 19.00
C GLU A 540 -23.82 9.35 19.90
N LYS A 541 -22.97 8.65 20.64
CA LYS A 541 -21.99 9.29 21.53
C LYS A 541 -20.95 10.10 20.75
N VAL A 542 -20.58 9.68 19.54
CA VAL A 542 -19.71 10.47 18.65
C VAL A 542 -20.44 11.74 18.20
N ALA A 543 -21.74 11.65 17.87
CA ALA A 543 -22.55 12.77 17.41
C ALA A 543 -22.83 13.82 18.53
N GLU A 544 -22.82 13.41 19.79
CA GLU A 544 -23.04 14.25 20.98
C GLU A 544 -21.73 14.74 21.61
N ALA A 545 -20.57 14.36 21.06
CA ALA A 545 -19.27 14.69 21.65
C ALA A 545 -18.98 16.19 21.64
N SER A 546 -18.45 16.69 22.77
CA SER A 546 -18.01 18.10 22.88
C SER A 546 -16.57 18.27 22.35
N MET A 547 -16.19 19.51 22.05
CA MET A 547 -14.82 19.87 21.64
C MET A 547 -13.81 19.39 22.68
N GLU A 548 -14.09 19.65 23.97
CA GLU A 548 -13.19 19.25 25.05
C GLU A 548 -13.01 17.72 25.11
N SER A 549 -14.09 16.94 24.98
CA SER A 549 -14.00 15.49 25.04
C SER A 549 -13.27 14.89 23.85
N LEU A 550 -13.43 15.46 22.66
CA LEU A 550 -12.76 15.04 21.44
C LEU A 550 -11.26 15.31 21.48
N THR A 551 -10.85 16.51 21.91
CA THR A 551 -9.44 16.92 21.97
C THR A 551 -8.64 16.23 23.08
N GLN A 552 -9.29 15.61 24.07
CA GLN A 552 -8.63 14.77 25.07
C GLN A 552 -8.14 13.42 24.48
N ILE A 553 -8.66 13.03 23.31
CA ILE A 553 -8.31 11.76 22.66
C ILE A 553 -6.98 11.92 21.94
N ASN A 554 -6.02 11.05 22.25
CA ASN A 554 -4.71 11.08 21.61
C ASN A 554 -4.85 10.90 20.09
N GLY A 555 -4.29 11.84 19.31
CA GLY A 555 -4.38 11.87 17.84
C GLY A 555 -5.61 12.56 17.27
N ILE A 556 -6.51 13.11 18.11
CA ILE A 556 -7.64 13.94 17.69
C ILE A 556 -7.36 15.39 18.09
N GLY A 557 -6.92 16.21 17.15
CA GLY A 557 -6.70 17.64 17.36
C GLY A 557 -7.94 18.48 17.03
N ASP A 558 -7.84 19.81 17.25
CA ASP A 558 -8.93 20.78 17.07
C ASP A 558 -9.58 20.70 15.68
N VAL A 559 -8.80 20.48 14.62
CA VAL A 559 -9.30 20.39 13.24
C VAL A 559 -10.23 19.18 13.06
N ILE A 560 -9.84 18.00 13.57
CA ILE A 560 -10.67 16.79 13.50
C ILE A 560 -11.90 16.95 14.38
N ALA A 561 -11.73 17.43 15.61
CA ALA A 561 -12.81 17.66 16.56
C ALA A 561 -13.85 18.63 16.00
N GLY A 562 -13.42 19.77 15.47
CA GLY A 562 -14.28 20.74 14.80
C GLY A 562 -15.05 20.14 13.62
N SER A 563 -14.40 19.30 12.82
CA SER A 563 -15.05 18.63 11.68
C SER A 563 -16.13 17.64 12.11
N VAL A 564 -15.91 16.89 13.19
CA VAL A 564 -16.91 15.98 13.76
C VAL A 564 -18.14 16.75 14.21
N ILE A 565 -17.94 17.82 15.01
CA ILE A 565 -19.03 18.66 15.51
C ILE A 565 -19.81 19.29 14.36
N GLN A 566 -19.11 19.88 13.38
CA GLN A 566 -19.74 20.52 12.23
C GLN A 566 -20.54 19.51 11.38
N TYR A 567 -20.03 18.29 11.20
CA TYR A 567 -20.72 17.24 10.46
C TYR A 567 -22.07 16.91 11.11
N PHE A 568 -22.09 16.65 12.41
CA PHE A 568 -23.31 16.30 13.13
C PHE A 568 -24.20 17.51 13.48
N ALA A 569 -23.71 18.73 13.39
CA ALA A 569 -24.54 19.94 13.45
C ALA A 569 -25.44 20.08 12.21
N ASN A 570 -25.05 19.51 11.07
CA ASN A 570 -25.82 19.56 9.83
C ASN A 570 -27.00 18.56 9.85
N PRO A 571 -28.28 19.03 9.76
CA PRO A 571 -29.44 18.14 9.77
C PRO A 571 -29.46 17.11 8.63
N VAL A 572 -28.93 17.47 7.45
CA VAL A 572 -28.86 16.56 6.29
C VAL A 572 -27.99 15.34 6.62
N ASN A 573 -26.83 15.58 7.24
CA ASN A 573 -25.93 14.50 7.64
C ASN A 573 -26.52 13.61 8.74
N ARG A 574 -27.24 14.19 9.70
CA ARG A 574 -27.97 13.42 10.72
C ARG A 574 -29.04 12.53 10.09
N THR A 575 -29.81 13.06 9.16
CA THR A 575 -30.84 12.29 8.43
C THR A 575 -30.20 11.14 7.64
N PHE A 576 -29.06 11.38 6.99
CA PHE A 576 -28.31 10.36 6.28
C PHE A 576 -27.86 9.22 7.21
N VAL A 577 -27.23 9.55 8.36
CA VAL A 577 -26.81 8.56 9.36
C VAL A 577 -28.00 7.79 9.94
N GLU A 578 -29.13 8.44 10.18
CA GLU A 578 -30.32 7.77 10.67
C GLU A 578 -30.93 6.82 9.63
N ARG A 579 -30.89 7.16 8.34
CA ARG A 579 -31.26 6.24 7.26
C ARG A 579 -30.38 5.00 7.25
N LEU A 580 -29.05 5.15 7.36
CA LEU A 580 -28.12 4.02 7.44
C LEU A 580 -28.41 3.12 8.64
N ARG A 581 -28.76 3.71 9.80
CA ARG A 581 -29.19 2.96 10.98
C ARG A 581 -30.43 2.11 10.70
N ARG A 582 -31.45 2.68 10.06
CA ARG A 582 -32.71 1.98 9.71
C ARG A 582 -32.47 0.81 8.76
N TYR A 583 -31.47 0.88 7.89
CA TYR A 583 -31.07 -0.22 7.02
C TYR A 583 -30.27 -1.32 7.71
N GLY A 584 -29.93 -1.15 9.01
CA GLY A 584 -29.28 -2.17 9.83
C GLY A 584 -27.78 -2.17 9.80
N LEU A 585 -27.15 -1.03 9.46
CA LEU A 585 -25.69 -0.90 9.55
C LEU A 585 -25.24 -0.88 11.03
N GLN A 586 -24.02 -1.36 11.29
CA GLN A 586 -23.45 -1.41 12.64
C GLN A 586 -23.14 0.01 13.14
N MET A 587 -23.90 0.49 14.12
CA MET A 587 -23.74 1.84 14.70
C MET A 587 -23.06 1.86 16.07
N GLU A 588 -22.61 0.71 16.55
CA GLU A 588 -21.92 0.52 17.81
C GLU A 588 -20.87 -0.60 17.74
N ILE A 589 -19.93 -0.54 18.66
CA ILE A 589 -18.93 -1.60 18.82
C ILE A 589 -19.62 -2.87 19.32
N GLY A 590 -19.38 -4.00 18.64
CA GLY A 590 -19.90 -5.30 19.03
C GLY A 590 -19.43 -5.73 20.43
N GLU A 591 -20.23 -6.57 21.10
CA GLU A 591 -19.94 -7.01 22.49
C GLU A 591 -18.57 -7.70 22.66
N GLN A 592 -18.08 -8.41 21.64
CA GLN A 592 -16.75 -9.01 21.65
C GLN A 592 -15.61 -7.98 21.73
N GLN A 593 -15.80 -6.80 21.15
CA GLN A 593 -14.83 -5.70 21.24
C GLN A 593 -14.98 -4.88 22.54
N LYS A 594 -16.17 -4.90 23.18
CA LYS A 594 -16.40 -4.30 24.50
C LYS A 594 -15.72 -5.12 25.60
N GLN A 595 -15.63 -6.45 25.47
CA GLN A 595 -14.98 -7.35 26.43
C GLN A 595 -13.44 -7.27 26.41
N ALA A 596 -12.83 -6.67 25.38
CA ALA A 596 -11.37 -6.49 25.30
C ALA A 596 -10.83 -5.33 26.18
N ARG A 597 -11.66 -4.61 26.93
CA ARG A 597 -11.21 -3.60 27.90
C ARG A 597 -11.13 -4.24 29.30
N SER A 598 -9.92 -4.42 29.79
CA SER A 598 -9.70 -4.80 31.18
C SER A 598 -9.38 -3.54 32.00
N SER A 599 -9.71 -3.57 33.28
CA SER A 599 -9.38 -2.50 34.24
C SER A 599 -8.12 -2.79 35.06
N LYS A 600 -7.27 -3.72 34.63
CA LYS A 600 -6.07 -4.17 35.36
C LYS A 600 -5.07 -3.03 35.64
N LEU A 601 -5.04 -1.99 34.82
CA LEU A 601 -4.19 -0.82 34.99
C LEU A 601 -4.99 0.47 35.27
N GLU A 602 -6.26 0.35 35.66
CA GLU A 602 -7.10 1.53 35.94
C GLU A 602 -6.49 2.41 37.02
N GLY A 603 -6.40 3.71 36.74
CA GLY A 603 -5.77 4.68 37.66
C GLY A 603 -4.24 4.65 37.69
N GLN A 604 -3.58 3.75 36.96
CA GLN A 604 -2.13 3.67 36.92
C GLN A 604 -1.52 4.57 35.84
N THR A 605 -0.45 5.26 36.20
CA THR A 605 0.32 6.12 35.28
C THR A 605 1.66 5.42 34.99
N VAL A 606 1.88 5.09 33.74
CA VAL A 606 3.05 4.28 33.28
C VAL A 606 3.96 5.10 32.38
N VAL A 607 5.26 5.01 32.61
CA VAL A 607 6.30 5.53 31.71
C VAL A 607 6.96 4.38 30.99
N ILE A 608 7.09 4.47 29.66
CA ILE A 608 7.80 3.47 28.85
C ILE A 608 9.21 3.99 28.54
N SER A 609 10.23 3.16 28.78
CA SER A 609 11.63 3.52 28.52
C SER A 609 12.46 2.28 28.16
N GLY A 610 13.36 2.39 27.21
CA GLY A 610 14.21 1.28 26.75
C GLY A 610 13.88 0.76 25.37
N VAL A 611 14.60 -0.23 24.91
CA VAL A 611 14.40 -1.00 23.69
C VAL A 611 13.68 -2.30 24.06
N PHE A 612 12.63 -2.65 23.36
CA PHE A 612 11.75 -3.77 23.68
C PHE A 612 11.92 -4.90 22.68
N GLN A 613 11.81 -6.16 23.15
CA GLN A 613 12.01 -7.36 22.35
C GLN A 613 10.69 -7.95 21.83
N ARG A 614 9.60 -7.88 22.62
CA ARG A 614 8.32 -8.55 22.32
C ARG A 614 7.34 -7.66 21.56
N HIS A 615 7.22 -6.40 21.98
CA HIS A 615 6.31 -5.42 21.40
C HIS A 615 7.02 -4.08 21.16
N SER A 616 6.53 -3.31 20.20
CA SER A 616 6.97 -1.92 20.02
C SER A 616 6.48 -1.04 21.18
N ARG A 617 7.09 0.12 21.35
CA ARG A 617 6.63 1.13 22.32
C ARG A 617 5.19 1.54 22.12
N ASP A 618 4.73 1.66 20.86
CA ASP A 618 3.38 2.06 20.55
C ASP A 618 2.37 0.92 20.85
N GLU A 619 2.76 -0.34 20.67
CA GLU A 619 1.97 -1.49 21.11
C GLU A 619 1.87 -1.55 22.63
N TYR A 620 2.95 -1.29 23.37
CA TYR A 620 2.89 -1.20 24.85
C TYR A 620 2.03 -0.03 25.31
N LYS A 621 2.06 1.13 24.64
CA LYS A 621 1.12 2.22 24.94
C LYS A 621 -0.33 1.77 24.75
N ALA A 622 -0.61 1.11 23.62
CA ALA A 622 -1.94 0.59 23.31
C ALA A 622 -2.40 -0.43 24.35
N LEU A 623 -1.52 -1.34 24.79
CA LEU A 623 -1.80 -2.30 25.86
C LEU A 623 -2.11 -1.60 27.19
N ILE A 624 -1.32 -0.59 27.59
CA ILE A 624 -1.56 0.17 28.82
C ILE A 624 -2.94 0.85 28.76
N GLU A 625 -3.25 1.52 27.66
CA GLU A 625 -4.53 2.22 27.46
C GLU A 625 -5.72 1.23 27.38
N GLN A 626 -5.53 0.09 26.72
CA GLN A 626 -6.53 -0.98 26.60
C GLN A 626 -6.90 -1.58 27.97
N HIS A 627 -5.94 -1.59 28.90
CA HIS A 627 -6.15 -2.07 30.27
C HIS A 627 -6.46 -0.96 31.29
N GLY A 628 -6.83 0.25 30.83
CA GLY A 628 -7.28 1.36 31.66
C GLY A 628 -6.17 2.23 32.25
N GLY A 629 -4.89 1.99 31.90
CA GLY A 629 -3.75 2.77 32.36
C GLY A 629 -3.51 4.01 31.52
N LYS A 630 -2.73 4.96 32.06
CA LYS A 630 -2.32 6.19 31.37
C LYS A 630 -0.83 6.16 31.06
N ASN A 631 -0.45 6.26 29.77
CA ASN A 631 0.95 6.43 29.39
C ASN A 631 1.36 7.90 29.46
N VAL A 632 2.56 8.18 30.05
CA VAL A 632 3.14 9.52 30.13
C VAL A 632 4.62 9.51 29.72
N GLY A 633 5.09 10.63 29.15
CA GLY A 633 6.46 10.71 28.60
C GLY A 633 7.56 10.89 29.64
N SER A 634 7.23 11.40 30.84
CA SER A 634 8.22 11.74 31.89
C SER A 634 7.88 11.18 33.26
N ILE A 635 8.91 10.77 33.99
CA ILE A 635 8.78 10.22 35.35
C ILE A 635 8.49 11.37 36.34
N SER A 636 7.50 11.18 37.19
CA SER A 636 7.13 12.11 38.27
C SER A 636 6.69 11.32 39.50
N ALA A 637 6.48 11.96 40.64
CA ALA A 637 5.95 11.32 41.85
C ALA A 637 4.57 10.66 41.67
N LYS A 638 3.85 10.97 40.57
CA LYS A 638 2.55 10.37 40.21
C LYS A 638 2.72 9.14 39.30
N THR A 639 3.93 8.77 38.92
CA THR A 639 4.20 7.59 38.08
C THR A 639 4.05 6.33 38.93
N SER A 640 3.17 5.41 38.51
CA SER A 640 2.92 4.18 39.22
C SER A 640 4.06 3.16 39.03
N PHE A 641 4.53 3.01 37.80
CA PHE A 641 5.72 2.22 37.48
C PHE A 641 6.32 2.64 36.14
N VAL A 642 7.55 2.19 35.91
CA VAL A 642 8.23 2.34 34.60
C VAL A 642 8.30 0.97 33.95
N LEU A 643 7.73 0.84 32.75
CA LEU A 643 7.98 -0.32 31.89
C LEU A 643 9.32 -0.13 31.19
N ALA A 644 10.28 -0.93 31.58
CA ALA A 644 11.67 -0.82 31.12
C ALA A 644 12.03 -1.96 30.16
N GLY A 645 12.43 -1.61 28.95
CA GLY A 645 13.14 -2.49 28.04
C GLY A 645 14.65 -2.43 28.26
N GLU A 646 15.41 -3.09 27.41
CA GLU A 646 16.87 -3.01 27.39
C GLU A 646 17.34 -1.56 27.15
N ASN A 647 18.51 -1.21 27.68
CA ASN A 647 19.12 0.10 27.52
C ASN A 647 18.23 1.29 27.96
N MET A 648 17.48 1.11 29.07
CA MET A 648 16.78 2.24 29.66
C MET A 648 17.74 3.41 29.93
N GLY A 649 17.38 4.59 29.45
CA GLY A 649 18.24 5.78 29.56
C GLY A 649 18.63 6.09 31.02
N PRO A 650 19.94 6.34 31.32
CA PRO A 650 20.45 6.46 32.68
C PRO A 650 19.76 7.55 33.51
N ALA A 651 19.41 8.68 32.89
CA ALA A 651 18.69 9.77 33.56
C ALA A 651 17.27 9.37 34.01
N LYS A 652 16.58 8.51 33.26
CA LYS A 652 15.26 7.99 33.65
C LYS A 652 15.41 6.92 34.75
N LEU A 653 16.44 6.07 34.67
CA LEU A 653 16.74 5.07 35.68
C LEU A 653 17.03 5.73 37.02
N GLU A 654 17.94 6.69 37.05
CA GLU A 654 18.30 7.47 38.25
C GLU A 654 17.06 8.17 38.84
N LYS A 655 16.23 8.79 37.99
CA LYS A 655 15.04 9.48 38.45
C LYS A 655 14.00 8.52 39.03
N ALA A 656 13.82 7.34 38.44
CA ALA A 656 12.91 6.31 38.97
C ALA A 656 13.39 5.80 40.34
N GLN A 657 14.69 5.51 40.47
CA GLN A 657 15.31 5.10 41.74
C GLN A 657 15.20 6.17 42.83
N LYS A 658 15.49 7.43 42.49
CA LYS A 658 15.38 8.56 43.43
C LYS A 658 13.97 8.82 43.94
N LEU A 659 12.95 8.50 43.14
CA LEU A 659 11.54 8.66 43.49
C LEU A 659 10.90 7.36 44.03
N GLY A 660 11.68 6.24 44.15
CA GLY A 660 11.20 4.96 44.62
C GLY A 660 10.15 4.31 43.72
N ILE A 661 10.16 4.64 42.44
CA ILE A 661 9.19 4.15 41.46
C ILE A 661 9.59 2.75 40.98
N ARG A 662 8.62 1.81 41.02
CA ARG A 662 8.84 0.44 40.56
C ARG A 662 9.26 0.43 39.09
N ILE A 663 10.29 -0.31 38.76
CA ILE A 663 10.73 -0.61 37.39
C ILE A 663 10.31 -2.05 37.11
N MET A 664 9.64 -2.28 35.99
CA MET A 664 9.08 -3.56 35.57
C MET A 664 9.59 -3.89 34.16
N ASN A 665 10.05 -5.11 33.94
CA ASN A 665 10.48 -5.56 32.60
C ASN A 665 9.29 -6.02 31.74
N GLU A 666 9.55 -6.41 30.49
CA GLU A 666 8.51 -6.86 29.54
C GLU A 666 7.75 -8.09 30.06
N ASP A 667 8.46 -9.09 30.61
CA ASP A 667 7.87 -10.32 31.09
C ASP A 667 6.98 -10.09 32.31
N GLU A 668 7.43 -9.26 33.26
CA GLU A 668 6.65 -8.88 34.44
C GLU A 668 5.38 -8.11 34.03
N PHE A 669 5.49 -7.21 33.03
CA PHE A 669 4.36 -6.44 32.55
C PHE A 669 3.34 -7.30 31.81
N LEU A 670 3.78 -8.19 30.92
CA LEU A 670 2.89 -9.09 30.19
C LEU A 670 2.23 -10.09 31.12
N SER A 671 2.98 -10.61 32.13
CA SER A 671 2.43 -11.45 33.17
C SER A 671 1.38 -10.74 34.02
N LEU A 672 1.56 -9.43 34.33
CA LEU A 672 0.56 -8.61 35.03
C LEU A 672 -0.73 -8.50 34.21
N LEU A 673 -0.64 -8.48 32.90
CA LEU A 673 -1.78 -8.42 31.99
C LEU A 673 -2.36 -9.81 31.68
N GLU A 674 -1.68 -10.91 32.07
CA GLU A 674 -2.02 -12.30 31.73
C GLU A 674 -2.02 -12.57 30.23
N ILE A 675 -1.02 -12.00 29.51
CA ILE A 675 -0.84 -12.12 28.06
C ILE A 675 0.44 -12.90 27.77
#